data_4ddd21d39b4439b97ebf9b57ef625ab9
#
_entry.id   4ddd21d39b4439b97ebf9b57ef625ab9
#
_cell.length_a   1.000
_cell.length_b   1.000
_cell.length_c   1.000
_cell.angle_alpha   90.00
_cell.angle_beta   90.00
_cell.angle_gamma   90.00
#
_symmetry.space_group_name_H-M   'P 1'
#
loop_
_entity.id
_entity.type
_entity.pdbx_description
1 polymer ?
#
loop_
_entity_poly.entity_id
_entity_poly.type
_entity_poly.pdbx_seq_one_letter_code
_entity_poly.pdbx_strand_id
1 'polypeptide(L)'
;MVDGGLVANIPVDVAIESGGDFVIAVNTTSDLWPKENLFTPWIVADQLVSIPMKQNNADQISKADFVISPELNNILSTDFDLVDSLIILGYNTARPLVNNLKIKIDSAIYNSLFEEEKYFYKVKISDSLTVKEKSFFSEYETLDSVSNKIINYDLYKLFETGDYKNLSIQISITEEGSILDLLKVENPIINNIDLIGISLIHSDKISEIFTSLKGAHFSGKQVLSKVIELIMLYREEGYSLAEIQSIEYNPEENRLKIYVDEGMISRIDVTGNDKTNESVITREFNFEEGDFFRVRDVEKGLTNLRSTKLFDNIDVAVIEESGQNILVISVNEKPSSLLRVSFRSDNEYRAQFGLDLRDENIFGSGTELGLILFGGLENRAYILEQKANRIFDTYFTYKINAFYKFNDISAYSDVQVQNNNNFSREVVGKYRQIFYGLSLGVGSQVGRFGNLILEGRYQFDEVKNIDNEPIDPYKTKIVSLKISTTIDTQDKYPYPENGVFFSGFYETAASVLGGEVGYSNLGFEYKNYFSISNSAVISPKISFGFADKTLPLSQQYSLGGQESFYGMNYSEYRGRQIFLTSLMFRYKLPFMIFFDTYLKARYDLGSTWEEQEQIKFKDLRHGIGGAISFDTPIGPAEFAVGRSFLIKKDQPGVVSWGDVLFYFSIGYYY
;
A
#
# COMPACT_ATOMS: atom_id res chain seq x y z
N MET A 1 16.18 31.90 0.99
CA MET A 1 16.56 30.80 1.88
C MET A 1 17.16 29.73 1.00
N VAL A 2 18.36 29.25 1.28
CA VAL A 2 19.05 28.19 0.55
C VAL A 2 19.34 27.04 1.50
N ASP A 3 19.55 25.83 0.98
CA ASP A 3 19.93 24.66 1.76
C ASP A 3 21.27 24.86 2.46
N GLY A 4 21.36 24.57 3.75
CA GLY A 4 22.61 24.67 4.54
C GLY A 4 23.73 23.79 4.02
N GLY A 5 23.41 22.70 3.34
CA GLY A 5 24.39 21.80 2.70
C GLY A 5 25.26 22.46 1.65
N LEU A 6 24.80 23.57 1.05
CA LEU A 6 25.61 24.39 0.12
C LEU A 6 26.83 25.03 0.80
N VAL A 7 26.73 25.29 2.11
CA VAL A 7 27.79 25.95 2.89
C VAL A 7 28.59 24.94 3.71
N ALA A 8 27.89 24.05 4.44
CA ALA A 8 28.52 23.05 5.30
C ALA A 8 27.59 21.83 5.43
N ASN A 9 27.76 20.85 4.55
CA ASN A 9 26.95 19.62 4.58
C ASN A 9 27.36 18.68 5.72
N ILE A 10 28.64 18.71 6.13
CA ILE A 10 29.17 18.00 7.30
C ILE A 10 29.89 19.04 8.17
N PRO A 11 29.20 19.71 9.12
CA PRO A 11 29.75 20.87 9.83
C PRO A 11 30.62 20.48 11.04
N VAL A 12 31.75 19.81 10.81
CA VAL A 12 32.70 19.38 11.87
C VAL A 12 33.31 20.58 12.61
N ASP A 13 33.68 21.63 11.89
CA ASP A 13 34.21 22.86 12.50
C ASP A 13 33.24 23.45 13.53
N VAL A 14 31.94 23.50 13.22
CA VAL A 14 30.92 24.01 14.12
C VAL A 14 30.80 23.14 15.39
N ALA A 15 30.93 21.84 15.28
CA ALA A 15 30.93 20.93 16.42
C ALA A 15 32.14 21.18 17.34
N ILE A 16 33.34 21.38 16.75
CA ILE A 16 34.56 21.72 17.49
C ILE A 16 34.42 23.10 18.16
N GLU A 17 33.98 24.12 17.43
CA GLU A 17 33.77 25.47 17.96
C GLU A 17 32.72 25.53 19.07
N SER A 18 31.74 24.60 19.04
CA SER A 18 30.73 24.45 20.08
C SER A 18 31.25 23.73 21.33
N GLY A 19 32.54 23.37 21.39
CA GLY A 19 33.18 22.74 22.55
C GLY A 19 33.15 21.20 22.54
N GLY A 20 33.02 20.60 21.36
CA GLY A 20 33.08 19.13 21.25
C GLY A 20 34.53 18.65 21.43
N ASP A 21 34.81 17.87 22.49
CA ASP A 21 36.12 17.28 22.78
C ASP A 21 36.46 16.06 21.90
N PHE A 22 35.46 15.43 21.33
CA PHE A 22 35.55 14.29 20.41
C PHE A 22 34.41 14.35 19.39
N VAL A 23 34.76 14.49 18.12
CA VAL A 23 33.75 14.68 17.06
C VAL A 23 33.62 13.48 16.17
N ILE A 24 32.43 12.92 16.08
CA ILE A 24 32.08 11.81 15.18
C ILE A 24 31.33 12.38 13.97
N ALA A 25 31.90 12.20 12.77
CA ALA A 25 31.25 12.58 11.52
C ALA A 25 30.59 11.37 10.85
N VAL A 26 29.30 11.52 10.47
CA VAL A 26 28.59 10.53 9.66
C VAL A 26 28.47 11.08 8.24
N ASN A 27 29.18 10.46 7.30
CA ASN A 27 29.18 10.89 5.91
C ASN A 27 28.12 10.13 5.10
N THR A 28 26.99 10.79 4.86
CA THR A 28 25.88 10.30 4.03
C THR A 28 25.80 11.02 2.67
N THR A 29 26.91 11.63 2.22
CA THR A 29 26.93 12.35 0.94
C THR A 29 27.08 11.38 -0.23
N SER A 30 26.36 11.67 -1.31
CA SER A 30 26.43 10.88 -2.55
C SER A 30 27.75 11.14 -3.30
N ASP A 31 28.19 10.14 -4.05
CA ASP A 31 29.30 10.31 -4.98
C ASP A 31 28.93 11.18 -6.19
N LEU A 32 29.95 11.71 -6.86
CA LEU A 32 29.76 12.44 -8.10
C LEU A 32 29.24 11.52 -9.19
N TRP A 33 28.41 12.04 -10.08
CA TRP A 33 27.89 11.28 -11.21
C TRP A 33 29.04 10.76 -12.09
N PRO A 34 28.99 9.48 -12.50
CA PRO A 34 29.95 8.94 -13.46
C PRO A 34 29.81 9.65 -14.81
N LYS A 35 30.93 9.75 -15.54
CA LYS A 35 30.99 10.49 -16.81
C LYS A 35 29.95 10.03 -17.83
N GLU A 36 29.62 8.75 -17.79
CA GLU A 36 28.65 8.09 -18.67
C GLU A 36 27.21 8.57 -18.41
N ASN A 37 26.93 9.17 -17.26
CA ASN A 37 25.60 9.63 -16.88
C ASN A 37 25.38 11.14 -17.09
N LEU A 38 26.39 11.87 -17.57
CA LEU A 38 26.33 13.33 -17.78
C LEU A 38 25.68 13.70 -19.12
N PHE A 39 24.47 13.26 -19.41
CA PHE A 39 23.82 13.53 -20.72
C PHE A 39 22.77 14.63 -20.68
N THR A 40 22.32 15.07 -19.50
CA THR A 40 21.29 16.10 -19.41
C THR A 40 21.84 17.38 -18.79
N PRO A 41 21.37 18.56 -19.19
CA PRO A 41 21.81 19.83 -18.61
C PRO A 41 21.64 19.89 -17.08
N TRP A 42 20.61 19.24 -16.55
CA TRP A 42 20.32 19.21 -15.13
C TRP A 42 21.33 18.42 -14.33
N ILE A 43 21.76 17.23 -14.83
CA ILE A 43 22.78 16.41 -14.19
C ILE A 43 24.14 17.13 -14.24
N VAL A 44 24.42 17.84 -15.33
CA VAL A 44 25.66 18.65 -15.43
C VAL A 44 25.62 19.83 -14.44
N ALA A 45 24.49 20.49 -14.27
CA ALA A 45 24.34 21.57 -13.29
C ALA A 45 24.48 21.06 -11.85
N ASP A 46 23.88 19.92 -11.52
CA ASP A 46 24.04 19.23 -10.23
C ASP A 46 25.50 18.89 -9.96
N GLN A 47 26.19 18.31 -10.95
CA GLN A 47 27.61 18.00 -10.86
C GLN A 47 28.48 19.23 -10.57
N LEU A 48 28.20 20.38 -11.21
CA LEU A 48 28.95 21.62 -10.99
C LEU A 48 28.81 22.16 -9.56
N VAL A 49 27.65 21.96 -8.93
CA VAL A 49 27.41 22.31 -7.52
C VAL A 49 28.06 21.28 -6.58
N SER A 50 27.97 20.02 -6.91
CA SER A 50 28.47 18.92 -6.06
C SER A 50 29.99 18.84 -5.95
N ILE A 51 30.75 19.28 -6.98
CA ILE A 51 32.23 19.26 -6.95
C ILE A 51 32.78 20.12 -5.81
N PRO A 52 32.44 21.42 -5.66
CA PRO A 52 32.94 22.24 -4.54
C PRO A 52 32.48 21.72 -3.18
N MET A 53 31.21 21.21 -3.10
CA MET A 53 30.69 20.62 -1.87
C MET A 53 31.49 19.38 -1.45
N LYS A 54 31.86 18.49 -2.38
CA LYS A 54 32.69 17.32 -2.10
C LYS A 54 34.06 17.71 -1.58
N GLN A 55 34.67 18.78 -2.13
CA GLN A 55 35.96 19.30 -1.65
C GLN A 55 35.84 19.83 -0.20
N ASN A 56 34.80 20.61 0.10
CA ASN A 56 34.55 21.12 1.44
C ASN A 56 34.26 19.99 2.44
N ASN A 57 33.44 19.01 2.07
CA ASN A 57 33.15 17.84 2.90
C ASN A 57 34.43 17.03 3.24
N ALA A 58 35.37 16.87 2.27
CA ALA A 58 36.60 16.19 2.52
C ALA A 58 37.49 16.93 3.55
N ASP A 59 37.53 18.27 3.49
CA ASP A 59 38.23 19.10 4.48
C ASP A 59 37.60 18.96 5.88
N GLN A 60 36.26 19.02 5.97
CA GLN A 60 35.53 18.85 7.23
C GLN A 60 35.73 17.44 7.84
N ILE A 61 35.59 16.40 7.02
CA ILE A 61 35.81 15.00 7.45
C ILE A 61 37.23 14.77 7.99
N SER A 62 38.25 15.43 7.40
CA SER A 62 39.62 15.30 7.84
C SER A 62 39.88 15.82 9.28
N LYS A 63 39.01 16.65 9.81
CA LYS A 63 39.08 17.26 11.15
C LYS A 63 38.36 16.43 12.21
N ALA A 64 37.51 15.47 11.79
CA ALA A 64 36.76 14.61 12.70
C ALA A 64 37.66 13.53 13.34
N ASP A 65 37.45 13.23 14.61
CA ASP A 65 38.19 12.18 15.33
C ASP A 65 37.79 10.78 14.85
N PHE A 66 36.51 10.64 14.44
CA PHE A 66 35.99 9.38 13.92
C PHE A 66 35.00 9.62 12.78
N VAL A 67 35.06 8.78 11.76
CA VAL A 67 34.19 8.89 10.58
C VAL A 67 33.48 7.58 10.32
N ILE A 68 32.16 7.68 10.09
CA ILE A 68 31.31 6.57 9.66
C ILE A 68 30.76 6.93 8.26
N SER A 69 31.05 6.10 7.25
CA SER A 69 30.63 6.35 5.86
C SER A 69 29.90 5.13 5.31
N PRO A 70 28.56 5.12 5.32
CA PRO A 70 27.76 4.09 4.64
C PRO A 70 27.98 4.18 3.12
N GLU A 71 28.06 3.05 2.43
CA GLU A 71 28.13 3.00 0.97
C GLU A 71 26.73 3.12 0.38
N LEU A 72 26.32 4.34 0.02
CA LEU A 72 24.98 4.64 -0.49
C LEU A 72 24.76 4.25 -1.96
N ASN A 73 25.83 3.95 -2.69
CA ASN A 73 25.83 3.63 -4.13
C ASN A 73 25.04 4.67 -4.95
N ASN A 74 24.00 4.23 -5.69
CA ASN A 74 23.19 5.08 -6.56
C ASN A 74 21.87 5.53 -5.92
N ILE A 75 21.73 5.45 -4.60
CA ILE A 75 20.50 5.87 -3.90
C ILE A 75 20.46 7.40 -3.85
N LEU A 76 19.35 7.96 -4.31
CA LEU A 76 19.09 9.40 -4.32
C LEU A 76 18.34 9.84 -3.06
N SER A 77 18.47 11.11 -2.68
CA SER A 77 17.73 11.71 -1.56
C SER A 77 16.20 11.71 -1.76
N THR A 78 15.73 11.41 -2.97
CA THR A 78 14.31 11.30 -3.34
C THR A 78 13.76 9.88 -3.30
N ASP A 79 14.59 8.87 -3.02
CA ASP A 79 14.21 7.46 -3.04
C ASP A 79 13.59 7.04 -1.70
N PHE A 80 12.46 7.65 -1.35
CA PHE A 80 11.76 7.42 -0.08
C PHE A 80 11.31 5.97 0.11
N ASP A 81 11.11 5.22 -0.95
CA ASP A 81 10.75 3.79 -0.89
C ASP A 81 11.87 2.91 -0.33
N LEU A 82 13.12 3.42 -0.24
CA LEU A 82 14.30 2.71 0.24
C LEU A 82 14.67 3.04 1.70
N VAL A 83 13.86 3.79 2.44
CA VAL A 83 14.16 4.25 3.81
C VAL A 83 14.53 3.10 4.74
N ASP A 84 13.75 2.01 4.76
CA ASP A 84 14.04 0.84 5.59
C ASP A 84 15.40 0.21 5.25
N SER A 85 15.72 0.15 3.97
CA SER A 85 17.01 -0.38 3.48
C SER A 85 18.16 0.53 3.89
N LEU A 86 17.98 1.85 3.87
CA LEU A 86 18.98 2.83 4.32
C LEU A 86 19.24 2.74 5.82
N ILE A 87 18.22 2.55 6.64
CA ILE A 87 18.36 2.34 8.10
C ILE A 87 19.21 1.08 8.37
N ILE A 88 18.87 -0.03 7.71
CA ILE A 88 19.61 -1.30 7.83
C ILE A 88 21.07 -1.13 7.37
N LEU A 89 21.31 -0.44 6.27
CA LEU A 89 22.63 -0.15 5.75
C LEU A 89 23.46 0.67 6.74
N GLY A 90 22.90 1.74 7.29
CA GLY A 90 23.53 2.57 8.31
C GLY A 90 23.91 1.77 9.55
N TYR A 91 22.99 0.95 10.06
CA TYR A 91 23.23 0.06 11.20
C TYR A 91 24.36 -0.94 10.94
N ASN A 92 24.33 -1.62 9.79
CA ASN A 92 25.35 -2.62 9.41
C ASN A 92 26.73 -1.99 9.20
N THR A 93 26.79 -0.73 8.75
CA THR A 93 28.05 0.01 8.60
C THR A 93 28.61 0.44 9.96
N ALA A 94 27.77 0.94 10.87
CA ALA A 94 28.20 1.45 12.16
C ALA A 94 28.58 0.34 13.15
N ARG A 95 27.81 -0.74 13.20
CA ARG A 95 27.97 -1.84 14.20
C ARG A 95 29.37 -2.41 14.31
N PRO A 96 30.11 -2.77 13.22
CA PRO A 96 31.48 -3.29 13.33
C PRO A 96 32.48 -2.25 13.81
N LEU A 97 32.18 -0.95 13.69
CA LEU A 97 33.08 0.15 14.07
C LEU A 97 32.96 0.54 15.56
N VAL A 98 31.93 0.07 16.28
CA VAL A 98 31.65 0.46 17.68
C VAL A 98 32.82 0.17 18.60
N ASN A 99 33.45 -0.98 18.48
CA ASN A 99 34.62 -1.33 19.34
C ASN A 99 35.79 -0.39 19.10
N ASN A 100 36.09 -0.05 17.84
CA ASN A 100 37.16 0.89 17.49
C ASN A 100 36.83 2.31 17.97
N LEU A 101 35.60 2.74 17.82
CA LEU A 101 35.09 4.02 18.34
C LEU A 101 35.32 4.09 19.86
N LYS A 102 34.89 3.04 20.57
CA LYS A 102 35.07 2.96 22.05
C LYS A 102 36.55 3.10 22.46
N ILE A 103 37.47 2.39 21.78
CA ILE A 103 38.89 2.49 22.05
C ILE A 103 39.40 3.92 21.85
N LYS A 104 38.98 4.60 20.77
CA LYS A 104 39.38 5.99 20.50
C LYS A 104 38.86 6.98 21.55
N ILE A 105 37.58 6.81 21.97
CA ILE A 105 36.99 7.63 23.05
C ILE A 105 37.75 7.38 24.37
N ASP A 106 37.99 6.12 24.74
CA ASP A 106 38.76 5.78 25.93
C ASP A 106 40.20 6.39 25.89
N SER A 107 40.84 6.42 24.72
CA SER A 107 42.13 7.05 24.52
C SER A 107 42.09 8.59 24.67
N ALA A 108 41.04 9.22 24.14
CA ALA A 108 40.84 10.67 24.31
C ALA A 108 40.63 11.04 25.79
N ILE A 109 39.80 10.30 26.51
CA ILE A 109 39.58 10.46 27.96
C ILE A 109 40.90 10.29 28.71
N TYR A 110 41.70 9.24 28.41
CA TYR A 110 42.97 9.01 29.07
C TYR A 110 43.91 10.21 28.87
N ASN A 111 44.00 10.77 27.66
CA ASN A 111 44.86 11.90 27.34
C ASN A 111 44.43 13.22 28.01
N SER A 112 43.11 13.38 28.27
CA SER A 112 42.58 14.60 28.89
C SER A 112 42.73 14.65 30.42
N LEU A 113 42.96 13.51 31.08
CA LEU A 113 42.95 13.43 32.52
C LEU A 113 44.05 14.23 33.23
N PHE A 114 45.24 14.41 32.62
CA PHE A 114 46.33 15.11 33.29
C PHE A 114 47.33 15.72 32.29
N GLU A 115 47.86 16.91 32.61
CA GLU A 115 48.93 17.57 31.85
C GLU A 115 50.32 17.12 32.29
N GLU A 116 50.54 16.91 33.60
CA GLU A 116 51.85 16.49 34.17
C GLU A 116 51.84 15.01 34.59
N GLU A 117 52.87 14.26 34.16
CA GLU A 117 53.03 12.86 34.47
C GLU A 117 54.00 12.68 35.66
N LYS A 118 53.50 12.01 36.72
CA LYS A 118 54.30 11.63 37.93
C LYS A 118 54.37 10.12 38.02
N TYR A 119 55.51 9.59 38.45
CA TYR A 119 55.76 8.17 38.58
C TYR A 119 55.89 7.74 40.02
N PHE A 120 55.25 6.62 40.38
CA PHE A 120 55.32 5.94 41.65
C PHE A 120 56.06 4.62 41.45
N TYR A 121 57.08 4.35 42.31
CA TYR A 121 57.96 3.20 42.20
C TYR A 121 57.50 2.06 43.10
N LYS A 122 57.64 0.79 42.63
CA LYS A 122 57.33 -0.43 43.41
C LYS A 122 56.01 -0.34 44.12
N VAL A 123 54.91 -0.12 43.31
CA VAL A 123 53.57 0.06 43.87
C VAL A 123 53.04 -1.27 44.39
N LYS A 124 52.73 -1.34 45.69
CA LYS A 124 52.04 -2.45 46.33
C LYS A 124 50.57 -2.06 46.56
N ILE A 125 49.66 -3.01 46.36
CA ILE A 125 48.24 -2.79 46.55
C ILE A 125 47.90 -3.12 48.00
N SER A 126 47.14 -2.22 48.68
CA SER A 126 46.71 -2.42 50.07
C SER A 126 45.83 -3.67 50.24
N ASP A 127 46.00 -4.37 51.34
CA ASP A 127 45.18 -5.55 51.68
C ASP A 127 43.72 -5.17 52.01
N SER A 128 43.42 -3.89 52.25
CA SER A 128 42.09 -3.36 52.45
C SER A 128 41.17 -3.46 51.23
N LEU A 129 41.74 -3.61 50.01
CA LEU A 129 41.01 -3.68 48.78
C LEU A 129 40.36 -5.07 48.58
N THR A 130 39.10 -5.08 48.11
CA THR A 130 38.41 -6.30 47.73
C THR A 130 39.08 -6.98 46.51
N VAL A 131 38.74 -8.25 46.25
CA VAL A 131 39.26 -9.00 45.07
C VAL A 131 38.90 -8.29 43.77
N LYS A 132 37.68 -7.71 43.67
CA LYS A 132 37.23 -6.93 42.51
C LYS A 132 38.07 -5.68 42.29
N GLU A 133 38.29 -4.92 43.35
CA GLU A 133 39.13 -3.70 43.29
C GLU A 133 40.59 -4.01 42.94
N LYS A 134 41.16 -5.04 43.57
CA LYS A 134 42.55 -5.49 43.27
C LYS A 134 42.73 -5.86 41.81
N SER A 135 41.68 -6.39 41.12
CA SER A 135 41.77 -6.76 39.72
C SER A 135 42.05 -5.58 38.78
N PHE A 136 41.67 -4.36 39.13
CA PHE A 136 41.93 -3.16 38.35
C PHE A 136 43.38 -2.69 38.42
N PHE A 137 44.08 -3.00 39.55
CA PHE A 137 45.42 -2.52 39.82
C PHE A 137 46.45 -3.66 39.87
N SER A 138 46.08 -4.90 39.59
CA SER A 138 46.92 -6.10 39.80
C SER A 138 48.23 -6.10 39.03
N GLU A 139 48.34 -5.44 37.90
CA GLU A 139 49.54 -5.35 37.12
C GLU A 139 50.63 -4.44 37.74
N TYR A 140 50.25 -3.54 38.66
CA TYR A 140 51.18 -2.55 39.24
C TYR A 140 52.27 -3.18 40.08
N GLU A 141 52.02 -4.32 40.73
CA GLU A 141 53.01 -5.03 41.54
C GLU A 141 54.11 -5.69 40.71
N THR A 142 53.87 -5.84 39.40
CA THR A 142 54.83 -6.41 38.43
C THR A 142 55.67 -5.35 37.73
N LEU A 143 55.33 -4.08 37.85
CA LEU A 143 55.95 -2.95 37.18
C LEU A 143 56.95 -2.23 38.11
N ASP A 144 58.09 -1.82 37.58
CA ASP A 144 59.08 -1.03 38.37
C ASP A 144 58.55 0.35 38.77
N SER A 145 57.71 0.94 37.93
CA SER A 145 57.01 2.21 38.18
C SER A 145 55.69 2.31 37.44
N VAL A 146 54.72 3.05 38.01
CA VAL A 146 53.40 3.33 37.43
C VAL A 146 53.15 4.82 37.44
N SER A 147 52.62 5.37 36.33
CA SER A 147 52.35 6.79 36.23
C SER A 147 50.99 7.13 36.89
N ASN A 148 50.85 8.39 37.37
CA ASN A 148 49.59 8.89 37.90
C ASN A 148 48.44 8.83 36.84
N LYS A 149 48.77 8.99 35.57
CA LYS A 149 47.80 8.88 34.49
C LYS A 149 47.17 7.50 34.42
N ILE A 150 47.99 6.44 34.44
CA ILE A 150 47.51 5.05 34.42
C ILE A 150 46.65 4.78 35.68
N ILE A 151 47.16 5.18 36.86
CA ILE A 151 46.46 4.98 38.13
C ILE A 151 45.10 5.66 38.12
N ASN A 152 45.00 6.90 37.64
CA ASN A 152 43.73 7.62 37.59
C ASN A 152 42.79 7.13 36.51
N TYR A 153 43.35 6.62 35.40
CA TYR A 153 42.53 5.97 34.36
C TYR A 153 41.88 4.67 34.89
N ASP A 154 42.63 3.84 35.61
CA ASP A 154 42.09 2.63 36.22
C ASP A 154 41.11 2.95 37.37
N LEU A 155 41.38 4.04 38.13
CA LEU A 155 40.42 4.56 39.10
C LEU A 155 39.13 5.02 38.44
N TYR A 156 39.20 5.72 37.30
CA TYR A 156 38.04 6.11 36.49
C TYR A 156 37.27 4.87 36.03
N LYS A 157 37.96 3.83 35.54
CA LYS A 157 37.33 2.56 35.14
C LYS A 157 36.62 1.86 36.31
N LEU A 158 37.24 1.88 37.50
CA LEU A 158 36.61 1.34 38.71
C LEU A 158 35.39 2.17 39.13
N PHE A 159 35.47 3.50 39.05
CA PHE A 159 34.34 4.38 39.33
C PHE A 159 33.19 4.18 38.36
N GLU A 160 33.49 3.93 37.08
CA GLU A 160 32.54 3.63 36.00
C GLU A 160 31.73 2.35 36.25
N THR A 161 32.16 1.46 37.18
CA THR A 161 31.34 0.31 37.59
C THR A 161 30.04 0.73 38.28
N GLY A 162 29.98 1.97 38.81
CA GLY A 162 28.84 2.53 39.52
C GLY A 162 28.65 2.04 40.92
N ASP A 163 29.62 1.31 41.49
CA ASP A 163 29.54 0.79 42.86
C ASP A 163 29.78 1.90 43.91
N TYR A 164 30.41 3.00 43.51
CA TYR A 164 30.90 4.03 44.43
C TYR A 164 30.25 5.40 44.22
N LYS A 165 29.87 6.04 45.31
CA LYS A 165 29.45 7.44 45.36
C LYS A 165 30.62 8.41 45.30
N ASN A 166 31.71 8.00 45.99
CA ASN A 166 32.97 8.74 45.98
C ASN A 166 34.13 7.74 46.00
N LEU A 167 35.15 8.02 45.20
CA LEU A 167 36.30 7.16 45.06
C LEU A 167 37.56 8.02 44.84
N SER A 168 38.56 7.85 45.65
CA SER A 168 39.84 8.51 45.53
C SER A 168 40.98 7.57 45.91
N ILE A 169 42.19 7.82 45.39
CA ILE A 169 43.40 7.04 45.70
C ILE A 169 44.21 7.79 46.73
N GLN A 170 44.69 7.05 47.72
CA GLN A 170 45.70 7.48 48.67
C GLN A 170 47.00 6.70 48.40
N ILE A 171 48.09 7.39 48.09
CA ILE A 171 49.39 6.77 47.89
C ILE A 171 50.28 7.17 49.04
N SER A 172 50.77 6.18 49.79
CA SER A 172 51.71 6.35 50.89
C SER A 172 53.11 5.91 50.41
N ILE A 173 54.07 6.82 50.44
CA ILE A 173 55.45 6.56 50.06
C ILE A 173 56.22 6.06 51.30
N THR A 174 56.89 4.88 51.17
CA THR A 174 57.68 4.24 52.21
C THR A 174 59.12 4.03 51.69
N GLU A 175 60.04 3.63 52.61
CA GLU A 175 61.42 3.31 52.23
C GLU A 175 61.51 2.10 51.25
N GLU A 176 60.50 1.21 51.26
CA GLU A 176 60.46 -0.01 50.40
C GLU A 176 59.71 0.16 49.08
N GLY A 177 58.97 1.29 48.87
CA GLY A 177 58.14 1.57 47.70
C GLY A 177 56.90 2.36 48.05
N SER A 178 55.89 2.37 47.13
CA SER A 178 54.62 3.07 47.30
C SER A 178 53.49 2.08 47.63
N ILE A 179 52.61 2.43 48.55
CA ILE A 179 51.43 1.63 48.90
C ILE A 179 50.16 2.38 48.37
N LEU A 180 49.39 1.73 47.52
CA LEU A 180 48.11 2.25 46.98
C LEU A 180 46.98 1.74 47.81
N ASP A 181 46.16 2.67 48.34
CA ASP A 181 44.92 2.39 49.04
C ASP A 181 43.77 3.23 48.45
N LEU A 182 42.52 2.80 48.68
CA LEU A 182 41.29 3.48 48.17
C LEU A 182 40.52 4.10 49.35
N LEU A 183 40.27 5.40 49.20
CA LEU A 183 39.26 6.06 50.03
C LEU A 183 37.93 6.01 49.28
N LYS A 184 36.98 5.24 49.79
CA LYS A 184 35.74 4.92 49.07
C LYS A 184 34.50 5.15 49.93
N VAL A 185 33.43 5.59 49.27
CA VAL A 185 32.06 5.60 49.78
C VAL A 185 31.23 4.83 48.76
N GLU A 186 30.70 3.71 49.17
CA GLU A 186 29.87 2.87 48.31
C GLU A 186 28.49 3.49 48.10
N ASN A 187 27.92 3.23 46.93
CA ASN A 187 26.52 3.55 46.65
C ASN A 187 25.57 2.61 47.42
N PRO A 188 24.40 3.07 47.82
CA PRO A 188 23.41 2.21 48.46
C PRO A 188 22.94 1.08 47.50
N ILE A 189 22.43 -0.02 48.09
CA ILE A 189 21.97 -1.20 47.32
C ILE A 189 20.49 -1.05 46.94
N ILE A 190 20.10 -1.46 45.77
CA ILE A 190 18.70 -1.51 45.31
C ILE A 190 18.08 -2.85 45.78
N ASN A 191 17.18 -2.83 46.74
CA ASN A 191 16.48 -4.03 47.19
C ASN A 191 15.14 -4.24 46.45
N ASN A 192 14.40 -3.15 46.27
CA ASN A 192 13.08 -3.16 45.67
C ASN A 192 13.01 -2.21 44.48
N ILE A 193 12.28 -2.62 43.44
CA ILE A 193 12.05 -1.83 42.22
C ILE A 193 10.55 -1.81 41.97
N ASP A 194 9.95 -0.61 41.98
CA ASP A 194 8.54 -0.39 41.70
C ASP A 194 8.43 0.32 40.37
N LEU A 195 7.67 -0.29 39.45
CA LEU A 195 7.35 0.25 38.17
C LEU A 195 5.89 0.70 38.18
N ILE A 196 5.65 1.98 38.01
CA ILE A 196 4.34 2.61 38.18
C ILE A 196 3.87 3.16 36.81
N GLY A 197 2.59 2.93 36.48
CA GLY A 197 2.00 3.41 35.22
C GLY A 197 2.10 2.42 34.05
N ILE A 198 2.53 1.17 34.33
CA ILE A 198 2.68 0.14 33.30
C ILE A 198 1.45 -0.77 33.28
N SER A 199 0.82 -0.88 32.10
CA SER A 199 -0.36 -1.71 31.85
C SER A 199 -0.31 -2.52 30.56
N LEU A 200 0.46 -2.07 29.57
CA LEU A 200 0.43 -2.58 28.19
C LEU A 200 1.39 -3.75 27.94
N ILE A 201 2.47 -3.83 28.71
CA ILE A 201 3.51 -4.84 28.52
C ILE A 201 3.41 -5.90 29.62
N HIS A 202 3.56 -7.17 29.24
CA HIS A 202 3.57 -8.29 30.20
C HIS A 202 4.66 -8.14 31.27
N SER A 203 4.27 -8.31 32.53
CA SER A 203 5.14 -8.18 33.72
C SER A 203 6.42 -9.02 33.63
N ASP A 204 6.37 -10.18 33.00
CA ASP A 204 7.52 -11.09 32.91
C ASP A 204 8.65 -10.50 32.04
N LYS A 205 8.32 -9.88 30.89
CA LYS A 205 9.31 -9.22 30.02
C LYS A 205 9.98 -8.05 30.75
N ILE A 206 9.20 -7.29 31.51
CA ILE A 206 9.68 -6.13 32.25
C ILE A 206 10.56 -6.55 33.44
N SER A 207 10.15 -7.59 34.18
CA SER A 207 10.91 -8.09 35.32
C SER A 207 12.29 -8.61 34.90
N GLU A 208 12.41 -9.20 33.71
CA GLU A 208 13.68 -9.66 33.15
C GLU A 208 14.68 -8.52 32.97
N ILE A 209 14.21 -7.37 32.44
CA ILE A 209 15.05 -6.17 32.21
C ILE A 209 15.71 -5.70 33.53
N PHE A 210 14.94 -5.65 34.59
CA PHE A 210 15.37 -5.06 35.88
C PHE A 210 15.97 -6.06 36.87
N THR A 211 15.98 -7.36 36.57
CA THR A 211 16.50 -8.40 37.45
C THR A 211 17.96 -8.14 37.89
N SER A 212 18.79 -7.64 36.96
CA SER A 212 20.21 -7.36 37.22
C SER A 212 20.47 -6.21 38.18
N LEU A 213 19.50 -5.31 38.38
CA LEU A 213 19.62 -4.18 39.32
C LEU A 213 19.27 -4.57 40.76
N LYS A 214 18.51 -5.65 40.94
CA LYS A 214 18.09 -6.08 42.29
C LYS A 214 19.27 -6.70 43.05
N GLY A 215 19.62 -6.12 44.18
CA GLY A 215 20.77 -6.50 44.97
C GLY A 215 22.09 -5.85 44.52
N ALA A 216 22.09 -5.03 43.47
CA ALA A 216 23.25 -4.27 43.01
C ALA A 216 23.30 -2.88 43.65
N HIS A 217 24.47 -2.26 43.64
CA HIS A 217 24.61 -0.85 44.02
C HIS A 217 23.88 0.08 43.09
N PHE A 218 23.27 1.15 43.62
CA PHE A 218 22.60 2.16 42.81
C PHE A 218 23.59 2.88 41.92
N SER A 219 23.53 2.60 40.65
CA SER A 219 24.31 3.27 39.61
C SER A 219 23.38 3.96 38.63
N GLY A 220 23.45 5.28 38.55
CA GLY A 220 22.64 6.05 37.59
C GLY A 220 22.84 5.58 36.15
N LYS A 221 24.07 5.19 35.76
CA LYS A 221 24.36 4.64 34.42
C LYS A 221 23.68 3.30 34.17
N GLN A 222 23.68 2.38 35.15
CA GLN A 222 23.02 1.09 35.00
C GLN A 222 21.49 1.24 34.98
N VAL A 223 20.93 2.09 35.85
CA VAL A 223 19.49 2.39 35.86
C VAL A 223 19.07 2.99 34.53
N LEU A 224 19.81 3.99 34.02
CA LEU A 224 19.52 4.60 32.71
C LEU A 224 19.56 3.58 31.57
N SER A 225 20.57 2.69 31.58
CA SER A 225 20.67 1.61 30.56
C SER A 225 19.42 0.73 30.56
N LYS A 226 18.89 0.35 31.77
CA LYS A 226 17.70 -0.49 31.87
C LYS A 226 16.41 0.25 31.54
N VAL A 227 16.36 1.53 31.80
CA VAL A 227 15.26 2.41 31.40
C VAL A 227 15.22 2.58 29.88
N ILE A 228 16.36 2.75 29.24
CA ILE A 228 16.45 2.78 27.77
C ILE A 228 15.97 1.44 27.18
N GLU A 229 16.38 0.30 27.77
CA GLU A 229 15.94 -1.03 27.35
C GLU A 229 14.42 -1.19 27.46
N LEU A 230 13.81 -0.67 28.53
CA LEU A 230 12.36 -0.62 28.70
C LEU A 230 11.68 0.23 27.61
N ILE A 231 12.19 1.43 27.33
CA ILE A 231 11.63 2.30 26.28
C ILE A 231 11.78 1.65 24.90
N MET A 232 12.90 1.00 24.62
CA MET A 232 13.09 0.24 23.37
C MET A 232 12.04 -0.87 23.23
N LEU A 233 11.72 -1.60 24.29
CA LEU A 233 10.67 -2.61 24.30
C LEU A 233 9.30 -2.00 23.95
N TYR A 234 8.95 -0.82 24.49
CA TYR A 234 7.73 -0.10 24.12
C TYR A 234 7.73 0.28 22.63
N ARG A 235 8.87 0.76 22.10
CA ARG A 235 9.01 1.12 20.68
C ARG A 235 8.84 -0.10 19.75
N GLU A 236 9.42 -1.25 20.12
CA GLU A 236 9.28 -2.51 19.37
C GLU A 236 7.83 -3.00 19.33
N GLU A 237 7.07 -2.82 20.41
CA GLU A 237 5.64 -3.16 20.46
C GLU A 237 4.75 -2.09 19.79
N GLY A 238 5.37 -0.98 19.31
CA GLY A 238 4.70 0.09 18.56
C GLY A 238 4.18 1.26 19.39
N TYR A 239 4.44 1.30 20.70
CA TYR A 239 4.04 2.38 21.61
C TYR A 239 5.07 3.50 21.61
N SER A 240 5.07 4.34 20.57
CA SER A 240 6.10 5.35 20.38
C SER A 240 5.99 6.58 21.29
N LEU A 241 4.88 6.79 21.98
CA LEU A 241 4.70 7.89 22.93
C LEU A 241 5.02 7.50 24.36
N ALA A 242 5.32 6.22 24.63
CA ALA A 242 5.71 5.81 25.98
C ALA A 242 7.00 6.54 26.41
N GLU A 243 6.99 7.12 27.60
CA GLU A 243 8.09 7.88 28.16
C GLU A 243 8.26 7.65 29.67
N ILE A 244 9.42 8.01 30.18
CA ILE A 244 9.70 7.98 31.61
C ILE A 244 9.45 9.36 32.22
N GLN A 245 8.44 9.46 33.05
CA GLN A 245 8.10 10.71 33.73
C GLN A 245 9.11 11.09 34.82
N SER A 246 9.49 10.10 35.66
CA SER A 246 10.48 10.32 36.73
C SER A 246 11.11 9.01 37.17
N ILE A 247 12.31 9.14 37.78
CA ILE A 247 13.03 8.06 38.42
C ILE A 247 13.40 8.56 39.82
N GLU A 248 12.93 7.87 40.85
CA GLU A 248 13.15 8.23 42.27
C GLU A 248 13.84 7.09 42.99
N TYR A 249 14.91 7.38 43.69
CA TYR A 249 15.55 6.41 44.61
C TYR A 249 15.43 6.87 46.06
N ASN A 250 14.83 6.02 46.90
CA ASN A 250 14.76 6.23 48.35
C ASN A 250 15.84 5.40 49.05
N PRO A 251 16.90 6.05 49.59
CA PRO A 251 17.99 5.34 50.23
C PRO A 251 17.63 4.74 51.60
N GLU A 252 16.58 5.23 52.29
CA GLU A 252 16.14 4.68 53.57
C GLU A 252 15.43 3.34 53.38
N GLU A 253 14.68 3.19 52.30
CA GLU A 253 13.97 1.97 51.94
C GLU A 253 14.74 1.07 50.97
N ASN A 254 15.87 1.53 50.44
CA ASN A 254 16.62 0.88 49.36
C ASN A 254 15.72 0.55 48.16
N ARG A 255 14.87 1.51 47.79
CA ARG A 255 13.78 1.34 46.81
C ARG A 255 13.95 2.29 45.65
N LEU A 256 13.91 1.73 44.42
CA LEU A 256 13.89 2.45 43.17
C LEU A 256 12.44 2.49 42.63
N LYS A 257 11.92 3.67 42.36
CA LYS A 257 10.63 3.87 41.70
C LYS A 257 10.85 4.48 40.33
N ILE A 258 10.20 3.91 39.34
CA ILE A 258 10.23 4.40 37.94
C ILE A 258 8.78 4.64 37.49
N TYR A 259 8.47 5.87 37.18
CA TYR A 259 7.14 6.28 36.70
C TYR A 259 7.16 6.34 35.18
N VAL A 260 6.24 5.60 34.55
CA VAL A 260 6.11 5.48 33.12
C VAL A 260 4.77 6.07 32.68
N ASP A 261 4.78 6.90 31.66
CA ASP A 261 3.60 7.25 30.90
C ASP A 261 3.58 6.41 29.62
N GLU A 262 2.51 5.67 29.40
CA GLU A 262 2.39 4.79 28.23
C GLU A 262 1.84 5.51 26.98
N GLY A 263 1.66 6.83 27.05
CA GLY A 263 1.29 7.66 25.91
C GLY A 263 -0.18 7.52 25.50
N MET A 264 -1.10 7.72 26.44
CA MET A 264 -2.54 7.73 26.16
C MET A 264 -2.92 8.98 25.36
N ILE A 265 -3.80 8.84 24.35
CA ILE A 265 -4.39 9.95 23.59
C ILE A 265 -5.60 10.48 24.34
N SER A 266 -5.51 11.71 24.80
CA SER A 266 -6.60 12.36 25.57
C SER A 266 -7.70 12.92 24.67
N ARG A 267 -7.34 13.37 23.46
CA ARG A 267 -8.26 13.99 22.50
C ARG A 267 -7.77 13.81 21.06
N ILE A 268 -8.72 13.75 20.12
CA ILE A 268 -8.46 13.71 18.69
C ILE A 268 -9.03 14.99 18.07
N ASP A 269 -8.19 15.82 17.48
CA ASP A 269 -8.58 17.04 16.79
C ASP A 269 -8.45 16.85 15.28
N VAL A 270 -9.48 17.24 14.54
CA VAL A 270 -9.48 17.23 13.08
C VAL A 270 -9.48 18.66 12.57
N THR A 271 -8.62 18.95 11.59
CA THR A 271 -8.49 20.29 10.99
C THR A 271 -8.45 20.23 9.47
N GLY A 272 -8.95 21.28 8.80
CA GLY A 272 -8.96 21.38 7.33
C GLY A 272 -10.12 20.63 6.66
N ASN A 273 -11.09 20.13 7.43
CA ASN A 273 -12.30 19.44 6.94
C ASN A 273 -13.46 20.43 6.76
N ASP A 274 -13.36 21.30 5.76
CA ASP A 274 -14.37 22.35 5.51
C ASP A 274 -15.75 21.77 5.15
N LYS A 275 -15.81 20.67 4.42
CA LYS A 275 -17.02 19.99 3.98
C LYS A 275 -17.26 18.66 4.69
N THR A 276 -16.18 17.88 4.86
CA THR A 276 -16.26 16.51 5.37
C THR A 276 -16.55 16.49 6.87
N ASN A 277 -17.53 15.71 7.31
CA ASN A 277 -17.81 15.53 8.71
C ASN A 277 -16.62 14.85 9.41
N GLU A 278 -16.29 15.30 10.60
CA GLU A 278 -15.18 14.76 11.42
C GLU A 278 -15.29 13.23 11.60
N SER A 279 -16.50 12.71 11.82
CA SER A 279 -16.76 11.27 11.96
C SER A 279 -16.36 10.44 10.73
N VAL A 280 -16.33 11.04 9.54
CA VAL A 280 -15.86 10.36 8.32
C VAL A 280 -14.35 10.16 8.34
N ILE A 281 -13.63 11.04 9.01
CA ILE A 281 -12.18 11.00 9.15
C ILE A 281 -11.79 10.09 10.30
N THR A 282 -12.36 10.32 11.49
CA THR A 282 -11.98 9.60 12.72
C THR A 282 -12.31 8.11 12.66
N ARG A 283 -13.44 7.71 12.03
CA ARG A 283 -13.81 6.30 11.86
C ARG A 283 -12.82 5.45 11.03
N GLU A 284 -11.92 6.07 10.29
CA GLU A 284 -10.90 5.34 9.53
C GLU A 284 -9.73 4.88 10.41
N PHE A 285 -9.60 5.45 11.61
CA PHE A 285 -8.63 5.07 12.60
C PHE A 285 -9.25 4.04 13.58
N ASN A 286 -8.45 3.05 13.99
CA ASN A 286 -8.90 1.97 14.88
C ASN A 286 -8.66 2.29 16.36
N PHE A 287 -8.71 3.54 16.76
CA PHE A 287 -8.55 3.96 18.15
C PHE A 287 -9.45 5.16 18.44
N GLU A 288 -9.81 5.32 19.71
CA GLU A 288 -10.68 6.36 20.24
C GLU A 288 -9.93 7.20 21.29
N GLU A 289 -10.54 8.28 21.74
CA GLU A 289 -10.05 9.06 22.88
C GLU A 289 -9.97 8.18 24.12
N GLY A 290 -8.83 8.21 24.80
CA GLY A 290 -8.52 7.35 25.94
C GLY A 290 -7.73 6.08 25.59
N ASP A 291 -7.51 5.79 24.32
CA ASP A 291 -6.65 4.68 23.88
C ASP A 291 -5.16 5.06 23.91
N PHE A 292 -4.31 4.07 23.99
CA PHE A 292 -2.87 4.25 23.91
C PHE A 292 -2.39 4.34 22.45
N PHE A 293 -1.52 5.31 22.19
CA PHE A 293 -1.00 5.54 20.85
C PHE A 293 -0.17 4.36 20.34
N ARG A 294 -0.54 3.84 19.18
CA ARG A 294 0.22 2.84 18.43
C ARG A 294 0.46 3.28 17.00
N VAL A 295 1.72 3.32 16.60
CA VAL A 295 2.13 3.71 15.22
C VAL A 295 1.38 2.91 14.15
N ARG A 296 1.30 1.58 14.33
CA ARG A 296 0.63 0.69 13.37
C ARG A 296 -0.86 1.03 13.15
N ASP A 297 -1.57 1.46 14.20
CA ASP A 297 -2.99 1.81 14.10
C ASP A 297 -3.17 3.14 13.39
N VAL A 298 -2.24 4.09 13.58
CA VAL A 298 -2.20 5.36 12.83
C VAL A 298 -1.88 5.11 11.36
N GLU A 299 -0.87 4.30 11.04
CA GLU A 299 -0.50 3.95 9.65
C GLU A 299 -1.66 3.27 8.91
N LYS A 300 -2.38 2.38 9.60
CA LYS A 300 -3.57 1.74 9.06
C LYS A 300 -4.69 2.76 8.83
N GLY A 301 -4.93 3.65 9.79
CA GLY A 301 -5.89 4.74 9.68
C GLY A 301 -5.57 5.67 8.49
N LEU A 302 -4.31 6.08 8.35
CA LEU A 302 -3.84 6.85 7.21
C LEU A 302 -4.06 6.14 5.87
N THR A 303 -3.77 4.83 5.82
CA THR A 303 -3.99 4.02 4.62
C THR A 303 -5.48 3.95 4.27
N ASN A 304 -6.35 3.73 5.26
CA ASN A 304 -7.79 3.72 5.08
C ASN A 304 -8.28 5.09 4.59
N LEU A 305 -7.86 6.17 5.26
CA LEU A 305 -8.29 7.53 4.93
C LEU A 305 -7.84 7.95 3.52
N ARG A 306 -6.62 7.59 3.11
CA ARG A 306 -6.14 7.79 1.73
C ARG A 306 -6.97 7.01 0.71
N SER A 307 -7.46 5.82 1.06
CA SER A 307 -8.29 4.99 0.19
C SER A 307 -9.68 5.58 -0.06
N THR A 308 -10.15 6.50 0.78
CA THR A 308 -11.41 7.24 0.54
C THR A 308 -11.32 8.17 -0.66
N LYS A 309 -10.11 8.61 -1.04
CA LYS A 309 -9.82 9.56 -2.12
C LYS A 309 -10.43 10.95 -1.94
N LEU A 310 -10.90 11.29 -0.75
CA LEU A 310 -11.51 12.59 -0.45
C LEU A 310 -10.49 13.71 -0.21
N PHE A 311 -9.22 13.37 0.02
CA PHE A 311 -8.17 14.29 0.44
C PHE A 311 -6.97 14.26 -0.50
N ASP A 312 -6.34 15.42 -0.72
CA ASP A 312 -5.07 15.56 -1.43
C ASP A 312 -3.89 15.29 -0.51
N ASN A 313 -3.91 15.87 0.69
CA ASN A 313 -2.91 15.66 1.74
C ASN A 313 -3.58 15.27 3.05
N ILE A 314 -2.90 14.41 3.79
CA ILE A 314 -3.31 13.97 5.12
C ILE A 314 -2.03 13.93 5.95
N ASP A 315 -1.99 14.75 7.01
CA ASP A 315 -0.91 14.82 7.97
C ASP A 315 -1.44 14.45 9.35
N VAL A 316 -0.66 13.69 10.11
CA VAL A 316 -0.98 13.30 11.48
C VAL A 316 0.18 13.67 12.38
N ALA A 317 -0.11 14.42 13.42
CA ALA A 317 0.85 14.84 14.44
C ALA A 317 0.30 14.58 15.83
N VAL A 318 1.16 14.30 16.79
CA VAL A 318 0.82 14.32 18.20
C VAL A 318 1.43 15.57 18.79
N ILE A 319 0.60 16.38 19.48
CA ILE A 319 1.03 17.54 20.24
C ILE A 319 0.73 17.31 21.71
N GLU A 320 1.62 17.79 22.57
CA GLU A 320 1.40 17.79 24.01
C GLU A 320 0.88 19.15 24.44
N GLU A 321 -0.27 19.17 25.08
CA GLU A 321 -0.87 20.38 25.65
C GLU A 321 -1.25 20.11 27.10
N SER A 322 -0.66 20.86 28.01
CA SER A 322 -0.90 20.73 29.46
C SER A 322 -0.68 19.31 30.02
N GLY A 323 0.31 18.59 29.49
CA GLY A 323 0.61 17.21 29.89
C GLY A 323 -0.36 16.17 29.33
N GLN A 324 -1.10 16.50 28.27
CA GLN A 324 -2.02 15.61 27.57
C GLN A 324 -1.62 15.47 26.11
N ASN A 325 -1.59 14.23 25.63
CA ASN A 325 -1.32 13.95 24.24
C ASN A 325 -2.59 14.15 23.41
N ILE A 326 -2.53 15.03 22.43
CA ILE A 326 -3.61 15.32 21.47
C ILE A 326 -3.15 14.85 20.09
N LEU A 327 -3.93 13.96 19.48
CA LEU A 327 -3.72 13.56 18.10
C LEU A 327 -4.39 14.55 17.17
N VAL A 328 -3.61 15.24 16.35
CA VAL A 328 -4.11 16.19 15.35
C VAL A 328 -4.06 15.56 13.98
N ILE A 329 -5.21 15.43 13.33
CA ILE A 329 -5.35 14.95 11.96
C ILE A 329 -5.67 16.16 11.08
N SER A 330 -4.70 16.58 10.27
CA SER A 330 -4.85 17.70 9.35
C SER A 330 -5.09 17.17 7.94
N VAL A 331 -6.18 17.62 7.31
CA VAL A 331 -6.56 17.17 5.97
C VAL A 331 -6.66 18.36 5.01
N ASN A 332 -6.41 18.11 3.73
CA ASN A 332 -6.68 19.04 2.64
C ASN A 332 -7.67 18.39 1.68
N GLU A 333 -8.90 18.91 1.62
CA GLU A 333 -9.99 18.30 0.87
C GLU A 333 -9.84 18.46 -0.64
N LYS A 334 -10.13 17.41 -1.39
CA LYS A 334 -10.30 17.48 -2.84
C LYS A 334 -11.63 18.10 -3.21
N PRO A 335 -11.71 18.76 -4.38
CA PRO A 335 -13.00 19.09 -4.96
C PRO A 335 -13.86 17.82 -5.13
N SER A 336 -14.98 17.75 -4.42
CA SER A 336 -15.85 16.55 -4.41
C SER A 336 -16.82 16.52 -5.59
N SER A 337 -17.09 17.67 -6.21
CA SER A 337 -17.99 17.74 -7.38
C SER A 337 -17.21 17.51 -8.66
N LEU A 338 -17.58 16.45 -9.38
CA LEU A 338 -16.90 16.01 -10.60
C LEU A 338 -17.85 16.04 -11.79
N LEU A 339 -17.30 16.45 -12.92
CA LEU A 339 -17.92 16.33 -14.23
C LEU A 339 -17.03 15.44 -15.09
N ARG A 340 -17.53 14.26 -15.44
CA ARG A 340 -16.85 13.36 -16.39
C ARG A 340 -17.59 13.35 -17.70
N VAL A 341 -16.89 13.56 -18.79
CA VAL A 341 -17.44 13.49 -20.16
C VAL A 341 -16.75 12.36 -20.87
N SER A 342 -17.50 11.52 -21.56
CA SER A 342 -16.99 10.44 -22.39
C SER A 342 -17.59 10.46 -23.78
N PHE A 343 -16.81 9.95 -24.72
CA PHE A 343 -17.25 9.71 -26.08
C PHE A 343 -16.81 8.32 -26.51
N ARG A 344 -17.71 7.59 -27.21
CA ARG A 344 -17.40 6.32 -27.84
C ARG A 344 -18.06 6.25 -29.20
N SER A 345 -17.38 5.66 -30.13
CA SER A 345 -17.98 5.31 -31.44
C SER A 345 -17.57 3.90 -31.83
N ASP A 346 -18.53 3.08 -32.24
CA ASP A 346 -18.32 1.71 -32.69
C ASP A 346 -19.37 1.28 -33.73
N ASN A 347 -19.17 0.09 -34.29
CA ASN A 347 -20.13 -0.46 -35.29
C ASN A 347 -21.47 -0.88 -34.65
N GLU A 348 -21.50 -1.14 -33.34
CA GLU A 348 -22.64 -1.71 -32.63
C GLU A 348 -23.66 -0.64 -32.27
N TYR A 349 -23.21 0.42 -31.61
CA TYR A 349 -24.03 1.49 -31.06
C TYR A 349 -23.81 2.84 -31.73
N ARG A 350 -22.92 2.90 -32.75
CA ARG A 350 -22.53 4.12 -33.45
C ARG A 350 -21.89 5.15 -32.49
N ALA A 351 -22.29 6.42 -32.58
CA ALA A 351 -21.78 7.46 -31.72
C ALA A 351 -22.55 7.52 -30.39
N GLN A 352 -21.83 7.49 -29.29
CA GLN A 352 -22.35 7.54 -27.93
C GLN A 352 -21.63 8.63 -27.15
N PHE A 353 -22.36 9.35 -26.32
CA PHE A 353 -21.85 10.37 -25.42
C PHE A 353 -22.21 10.01 -23.99
N GLY A 354 -21.30 10.28 -23.07
CA GLY A 354 -21.53 10.09 -21.64
C GLY A 354 -21.27 11.37 -20.88
N LEU A 355 -22.11 11.61 -19.89
CA LEU A 355 -22.02 12.68 -18.92
C LEU A 355 -22.26 12.09 -17.53
N ASP A 356 -21.29 12.18 -16.63
CA ASP A 356 -21.43 11.82 -15.21
C ASP A 356 -21.22 13.06 -14.37
N LEU A 357 -22.31 13.51 -13.76
CA LEU A 357 -22.35 14.60 -12.79
C LEU A 357 -22.36 13.99 -11.42
N ARG A 358 -21.32 14.14 -10.64
CA ARG A 358 -21.16 13.45 -9.37
C ARG A 358 -20.63 14.37 -8.27
N ASP A 359 -21.20 14.24 -7.08
CA ASP A 359 -20.58 14.70 -5.85
C ASP A 359 -20.12 13.46 -5.06
N GLU A 360 -18.81 13.34 -4.85
CA GLU A 360 -18.20 12.20 -4.15
C GLU A 360 -18.27 12.32 -2.62
N ASN A 361 -18.74 13.46 -2.11
CA ASN A 361 -18.89 13.71 -0.68
C ASN A 361 -20.13 14.56 -0.38
N ILE A 362 -21.31 14.03 -0.72
CA ILE A 362 -22.56 14.77 -0.54
C ILE A 362 -22.83 15.05 0.95
N PHE A 363 -23.10 16.30 1.27
CA PHE A 363 -23.31 16.79 2.65
C PHE A 363 -22.16 16.44 3.63
N GLY A 364 -20.95 16.21 3.12
CA GLY A 364 -19.82 15.85 3.95
C GLY A 364 -19.84 14.44 4.55
N SER A 365 -20.76 13.61 4.12
CA SER A 365 -21.02 12.27 4.71
C SER A 365 -20.08 11.18 4.23
N GLY A 366 -19.16 11.47 3.28
CA GLY A 366 -18.33 10.47 2.61
C GLY A 366 -19.13 9.53 1.71
N THR A 367 -20.33 9.95 1.29
CA THR A 367 -21.18 9.21 0.35
C THR A 367 -21.26 9.95 -0.99
N GLU A 368 -21.45 9.20 -2.06
CA GLU A 368 -21.50 9.73 -3.43
C GLU A 368 -22.95 9.82 -3.93
N LEU A 369 -23.26 10.89 -4.65
CA LEU A 369 -24.47 11.01 -5.46
C LEU A 369 -24.08 11.35 -6.88
N GLY A 370 -24.47 10.52 -7.85
CA GLY A 370 -24.15 10.69 -9.26
C GLY A 370 -25.38 10.65 -10.15
N LEU A 371 -25.42 11.52 -11.14
CA LEU A 371 -26.35 11.45 -12.26
C LEU A 371 -25.59 11.09 -13.53
N ILE A 372 -25.84 9.91 -14.05
CA ILE A 372 -25.17 9.36 -15.22
C ILE A 372 -26.13 9.40 -16.40
N LEU A 373 -25.75 10.08 -17.45
CA LEU A 373 -26.44 10.17 -18.73
C LEU A 373 -25.53 9.60 -19.80
N PHE A 374 -25.89 8.50 -20.44
CA PHE A 374 -25.03 7.84 -21.40
C PHE A 374 -25.83 7.31 -22.60
N GLY A 375 -25.24 7.32 -23.78
CA GLY A 375 -25.76 6.65 -24.97
C GLY A 375 -25.83 7.52 -26.22
N GLY A 376 -26.52 6.97 -27.22
CA GLY A 376 -26.68 7.56 -28.56
C GLY A 376 -28.06 7.29 -29.14
N LEU A 377 -28.07 6.92 -30.42
CA LEU A 377 -29.30 6.62 -31.14
C LEU A 377 -29.85 5.21 -30.84
N GLU A 378 -28.94 4.24 -30.67
CA GLU A 378 -29.24 2.82 -30.56
C GLU A 378 -29.37 2.36 -29.09
N ASN A 379 -28.84 3.14 -28.15
CA ASN A 379 -28.90 2.86 -26.70
C ASN A 379 -28.94 4.14 -25.88
N ARG A 380 -29.55 4.09 -24.69
CA ARG A 380 -29.48 5.16 -23.68
C ARG A 380 -29.56 4.59 -22.30
N ALA A 381 -28.88 5.25 -21.36
CA ALA A 381 -28.97 5.00 -19.94
C ALA A 381 -29.04 6.31 -19.15
N TYR A 382 -30.02 6.43 -18.27
CA TYR A 382 -30.19 7.51 -17.31
C TYR A 382 -30.20 6.85 -15.94
N ILE A 383 -29.19 7.16 -15.12
CA ILE A 383 -29.00 6.50 -13.82
C ILE A 383 -28.78 7.57 -12.76
N LEU A 384 -29.62 7.58 -11.74
CA LEU A 384 -29.35 8.28 -10.49
C LEU A 384 -28.78 7.25 -9.51
N GLU A 385 -27.56 7.46 -9.09
CA GLU A 385 -26.80 6.55 -8.23
C GLU A 385 -26.46 7.23 -6.92
N GLN A 386 -26.75 6.59 -5.79
CA GLN A 386 -26.20 6.93 -4.50
C GLN A 386 -25.45 5.72 -3.95
N LYS A 387 -24.21 5.95 -3.49
CA LYS A 387 -23.42 4.88 -2.88
C LYS A 387 -22.58 5.38 -1.73
N ALA A 388 -22.28 4.48 -0.81
CA ALA A 388 -21.32 4.69 0.25
C ALA A 388 -20.31 3.53 0.23
N ASN A 389 -19.03 3.87 0.30
CA ASN A 389 -17.96 2.88 0.41
C ASN A 389 -17.89 2.30 1.83
N ARG A 390 -18.51 2.95 2.80
CA ARG A 390 -18.57 2.53 4.20
C ARG A 390 -19.86 3.05 4.84
N ILE A 391 -20.57 2.19 5.54
CA ILE A 391 -21.80 2.53 6.31
C ILE A 391 -21.38 2.72 7.77
N PHE A 392 -21.44 3.96 8.27
CA PHE A 392 -20.99 4.34 9.60
C PHE A 392 -19.57 3.76 9.88
N ASP A 393 -19.37 3.08 10.99
CA ASP A 393 -18.09 2.47 11.41
C ASP A 393 -17.92 1.02 10.93
N THR A 394 -18.86 0.52 10.12
CA THR A 394 -18.81 -0.86 9.60
C THR A 394 -18.03 -0.95 8.29
N TYR A 395 -17.62 -2.14 7.88
CA TYR A 395 -17.01 -2.41 6.57
C TYR A 395 -18.06 -2.69 5.47
N PHE A 396 -19.33 -2.46 5.76
CA PHE A 396 -20.40 -2.62 4.76
C PHE A 396 -20.48 -1.40 3.85
N THR A 397 -20.81 -1.68 2.59
CA THR A 397 -21.05 -0.69 1.54
C THR A 397 -22.50 -0.78 1.12
N TYR A 398 -23.07 0.30 0.60
CA TYR A 398 -24.35 0.23 -0.07
C TYR A 398 -24.35 0.98 -1.40
N LYS A 399 -25.28 0.59 -2.26
CA LYS A 399 -25.52 1.24 -3.56
C LYS A 399 -27.01 1.24 -3.86
N ILE A 400 -27.57 2.42 -4.12
CA ILE A 400 -28.96 2.62 -4.53
C ILE A 400 -28.92 3.17 -5.95
N ASN A 401 -29.68 2.57 -6.87
CA ASN A 401 -29.84 3.09 -8.22
C ASN A 401 -31.33 3.26 -8.54
N ALA A 402 -31.66 4.40 -9.17
CA ALA A 402 -32.86 4.57 -9.96
C ALA A 402 -32.42 4.67 -11.42
N PHE A 403 -32.97 3.86 -12.29
CA PHE A 403 -32.48 3.78 -13.66
C PHE A 403 -33.60 3.67 -14.69
N TYR A 404 -33.31 4.23 -15.86
CA TYR A 404 -34.01 3.99 -17.11
C TYR A 404 -32.97 3.71 -18.19
N LYS A 405 -33.08 2.57 -18.88
CA LYS A 405 -32.13 2.15 -19.93
C LYS A 405 -32.90 1.59 -21.10
N PHE A 406 -32.40 1.79 -22.32
CA PHE A 406 -32.86 1.02 -23.46
C PHE A 406 -31.72 0.65 -24.40
N ASN A 407 -31.88 -0.47 -25.10
CA ASN A 407 -30.99 -0.94 -26.16
C ASN A 407 -31.83 -1.40 -27.35
N ASP A 408 -31.43 -0.97 -28.54
CA ASP A 408 -32.01 -1.46 -29.83
C ASP A 408 -31.18 -2.65 -30.28
N ILE A 409 -31.84 -3.75 -30.52
CA ILE A 409 -31.22 -5.03 -30.87
C ILE A 409 -31.77 -5.51 -32.21
N SER A 410 -30.86 -5.89 -33.11
CA SER A 410 -31.22 -6.53 -34.36
C SER A 410 -31.60 -7.99 -34.12
N ALA A 411 -32.70 -8.43 -34.71
CA ALA A 411 -33.09 -9.84 -34.75
C ALA A 411 -32.56 -10.47 -36.05
N TYR A 412 -31.97 -11.65 -35.91
CA TYR A 412 -31.31 -12.35 -37.01
C TYR A 412 -32.01 -13.67 -37.32
N SER A 413 -32.08 -14.04 -38.60
CA SER A 413 -32.53 -15.32 -39.07
C SER A 413 -31.49 -15.96 -39.99
N ASP A 414 -31.43 -17.29 -39.99
CA ASP A 414 -30.55 -18.05 -40.84
C ASP A 414 -30.99 -17.96 -42.29
N VAL A 415 -30.05 -17.68 -43.18
CA VAL A 415 -30.28 -17.66 -44.62
C VAL A 415 -29.88 -18.99 -45.23
N GLN A 416 -30.76 -19.54 -46.10
CA GLN A 416 -30.40 -20.73 -46.88
C GLN A 416 -29.38 -20.35 -47.97
N VAL A 417 -28.13 -20.64 -47.72
CA VAL A 417 -27.05 -20.45 -48.69
C VAL A 417 -26.98 -21.67 -49.60
N GLN A 418 -26.98 -21.47 -50.94
CA GLN A 418 -26.94 -22.54 -51.93
C GLN A 418 -25.70 -23.44 -51.82
N ASN A 419 -24.65 -23.00 -51.13
CA ASN A 419 -23.42 -23.73 -50.92
C ASN A 419 -23.31 -24.22 -49.48
N ASN A 420 -23.25 -25.54 -49.26
CA ASN A 420 -23.16 -26.17 -47.92
C ASN A 420 -21.93 -25.77 -47.09
N ASN A 421 -20.97 -25.03 -47.67
CA ASN A 421 -19.73 -24.63 -46.98
C ASN A 421 -19.78 -23.21 -46.38
N ASN A 422 -20.88 -22.49 -46.55
CA ASN A 422 -21.08 -21.17 -45.94
C ASN A 422 -22.39 -21.12 -45.18
N PHE A 423 -22.44 -20.28 -44.17
CA PHE A 423 -23.66 -19.87 -43.49
C PHE A 423 -23.68 -18.33 -43.39
N SER A 424 -24.84 -17.76 -43.44
CA SER A 424 -25.05 -16.34 -43.23
C SER A 424 -26.31 -16.11 -42.46
N ARG A 425 -26.39 -15.03 -41.73
CA ARG A 425 -27.58 -14.57 -41.05
C ARG A 425 -27.91 -13.15 -41.46
N GLU A 426 -29.17 -12.89 -41.73
CA GLU A 426 -29.66 -11.57 -42.12
C GLU A 426 -30.52 -10.97 -41.03
N VAL A 427 -30.50 -9.64 -40.95
CA VAL A 427 -31.37 -8.89 -40.04
C VAL A 427 -32.79 -8.94 -40.57
N VAL A 428 -33.69 -9.53 -39.80
CA VAL A 428 -35.12 -9.66 -40.13
C VAL A 428 -35.98 -8.58 -39.49
N GLY A 429 -35.42 -7.81 -38.56
CA GLY A 429 -36.10 -6.72 -37.91
C GLY A 429 -35.30 -6.18 -36.71
N LYS A 430 -35.87 -5.21 -36.04
CA LYS A 430 -35.24 -4.55 -34.89
C LYS A 430 -36.26 -4.37 -33.77
N TYR A 431 -35.84 -4.62 -32.54
CA TYR A 431 -36.65 -4.41 -31.36
C TYR A 431 -35.90 -3.65 -30.27
N ARG A 432 -36.63 -2.92 -29.41
CA ARG A 432 -36.10 -2.17 -28.29
C ARG A 432 -36.38 -2.90 -27.00
N GLN A 433 -35.32 -3.11 -26.21
CA GLN A 433 -35.42 -3.56 -24.83
C GLN A 433 -35.34 -2.34 -23.90
N ILE A 434 -36.32 -2.14 -23.04
CA ILE A 434 -36.40 -1.02 -22.12
C ILE A 434 -36.40 -1.60 -20.70
N PHE A 435 -35.55 -1.05 -19.84
CA PHE A 435 -35.42 -1.42 -18.42
C PHE A 435 -35.56 -0.17 -17.59
N TYR A 436 -36.46 -0.18 -16.62
CA TYR A 436 -36.55 0.91 -15.65
C TYR A 436 -36.97 0.39 -14.28
N GLY A 437 -36.41 0.99 -13.24
CA GLY A 437 -36.63 0.52 -11.88
C GLY A 437 -35.69 1.09 -10.86
N LEU A 438 -35.67 0.40 -9.72
CA LEU A 438 -34.83 0.69 -8.57
C LEU A 438 -34.04 -0.54 -8.18
N SER A 439 -32.81 -0.34 -7.71
CA SER A 439 -32.06 -1.40 -7.04
C SER A 439 -31.38 -0.89 -5.75
N LEU A 440 -31.29 -1.77 -4.77
CA LEU A 440 -30.57 -1.57 -3.51
C LEU A 440 -29.61 -2.73 -3.32
N GLY A 441 -28.32 -2.43 -3.37
CA GLY A 441 -27.25 -3.36 -3.05
C GLY A 441 -26.63 -3.05 -1.70
N VAL A 442 -26.37 -4.09 -0.90
CA VAL A 442 -25.56 -4.01 0.31
C VAL A 442 -24.42 -5.02 0.17
N GLY A 443 -23.24 -4.65 0.52
CA GLY A 443 -22.08 -5.50 0.33
C GLY A 443 -20.94 -5.20 1.28
N SER A 444 -19.84 -5.92 1.07
CA SER A 444 -18.59 -5.70 1.78
C SER A 444 -17.43 -5.90 0.82
N GLN A 445 -16.32 -5.23 1.07
CA GLN A 445 -15.07 -5.52 0.41
C GLN A 445 -14.51 -6.84 0.92
N VAL A 446 -14.05 -7.69 0.01
CA VAL A 446 -13.37 -8.95 0.29
C VAL A 446 -11.90 -8.77 -0.05
N GLY A 447 -11.10 -8.49 0.95
CA GLY A 447 -9.71 -8.12 0.76
C GLY A 447 -9.55 -6.79 -0.01
N ARG A 448 -8.40 -6.63 -0.66
CA ARG A 448 -8.03 -5.38 -1.35
C ARG A 448 -8.67 -5.24 -2.75
N PHE A 449 -9.03 -6.33 -3.40
CA PHE A 449 -9.34 -6.37 -4.84
C PHE A 449 -10.73 -6.95 -5.16
N GLY A 450 -11.51 -7.30 -4.15
CA GLY A 450 -12.79 -7.96 -4.35
C GLY A 450 -13.95 -7.30 -3.61
N ASN A 451 -15.16 -7.61 -4.06
CA ASN A 451 -16.40 -7.24 -3.37
C ASN A 451 -17.39 -8.40 -3.39
N LEU A 452 -18.30 -8.41 -2.42
CA LEU A 452 -19.45 -9.29 -2.38
C LEU A 452 -20.69 -8.42 -2.10
N ILE A 453 -21.67 -8.46 -3.01
CA ILE A 453 -22.86 -7.60 -2.97
C ILE A 453 -24.10 -8.46 -3.05
N LEU A 454 -25.03 -8.21 -2.12
CA LEU A 454 -26.41 -8.69 -2.19
C LEU A 454 -27.29 -7.50 -2.67
N GLU A 455 -27.95 -7.66 -3.82
CA GLU A 455 -28.78 -6.63 -4.45
C GLU A 455 -30.22 -7.10 -4.55
N GLY A 456 -31.14 -6.29 -4.05
CA GLY A 456 -32.57 -6.38 -4.34
C GLY A 456 -32.91 -5.45 -5.51
N ARG A 457 -33.62 -5.97 -6.51
CA ARG A 457 -33.99 -5.22 -7.71
C ARG A 457 -35.52 -5.28 -7.93
N TYR A 458 -36.10 -4.11 -8.17
CA TYR A 458 -37.47 -3.92 -8.62
C TYR A 458 -37.43 -3.25 -9.98
N GLN A 459 -37.81 -3.97 -11.04
CA GLN A 459 -37.59 -3.55 -12.43
C GLN A 459 -38.78 -3.91 -13.29
N PHE A 460 -39.06 -3.06 -14.26
CA PHE A 460 -39.91 -3.38 -15.41
C PHE A 460 -39.07 -3.60 -16.63
N ASP A 461 -39.32 -4.72 -17.33
CA ASP A 461 -38.74 -5.05 -18.62
C ASP A 461 -39.81 -4.91 -19.66
N GLU A 462 -39.56 -4.10 -20.69
CA GLU A 462 -40.48 -3.90 -21.79
C GLU A 462 -39.74 -4.13 -23.11
N VAL A 463 -40.32 -4.91 -23.98
CA VAL A 463 -39.77 -5.22 -25.30
C VAL A 463 -40.81 -4.78 -26.36
N LYS A 464 -40.32 -3.94 -27.32
CA LYS A 464 -41.12 -3.35 -28.38
C LYS A 464 -40.45 -3.53 -29.74
N ASN A 465 -41.19 -3.84 -30.77
CA ASN A 465 -40.70 -3.81 -32.12
C ASN A 465 -40.44 -2.36 -32.60
N ILE A 466 -39.36 -2.14 -33.32
CA ILE A 466 -38.97 -0.86 -33.94
C ILE A 466 -39.14 -0.97 -35.48
N ASP A 467 -38.63 -2.06 -36.02
CA ASP A 467 -38.62 -2.32 -37.46
C ASP A 467 -39.03 -3.78 -37.69
N ASN A 468 -40.03 -3.97 -38.55
CA ASN A 468 -40.78 -5.21 -38.69
C ASN A 468 -41.36 -5.70 -37.36
N GLU A 469 -41.82 -6.92 -37.29
CA GLU A 469 -42.31 -7.54 -36.06
C GLU A 469 -41.57 -8.85 -35.76
N PRO A 470 -40.27 -8.77 -35.44
CA PRO A 470 -39.45 -9.98 -35.30
C PRO A 470 -39.77 -10.76 -34.02
N ILE A 471 -40.44 -10.16 -33.04
CA ILE A 471 -40.74 -10.76 -31.75
C ILE A 471 -42.15 -10.34 -31.27
N ASP A 472 -42.75 -11.12 -30.37
CA ASP A 472 -43.94 -10.73 -29.66
C ASP A 472 -43.61 -9.69 -28.59
N PRO A 473 -44.17 -8.45 -28.67
CA PRO A 473 -43.94 -7.43 -27.65
C PRO A 473 -44.51 -7.84 -26.28
N TYR A 474 -43.76 -7.50 -25.22
CA TYR A 474 -44.27 -7.75 -23.87
C TYR A 474 -43.76 -6.71 -22.89
N LYS A 475 -44.40 -6.65 -21.73
CA LYS A 475 -43.97 -5.90 -20.57
C LYS A 475 -44.16 -6.80 -19.34
N THR A 476 -43.12 -6.87 -18.51
CA THR A 476 -43.19 -7.69 -17.29
C THR A 476 -42.48 -7.01 -16.13
N LYS A 477 -42.97 -7.28 -14.93
CA LYS A 477 -42.39 -6.80 -13.69
C LYS A 477 -41.51 -7.89 -13.08
N ILE A 478 -40.24 -7.57 -12.85
CA ILE A 478 -39.22 -8.45 -12.22
C ILE A 478 -38.92 -7.93 -10.84
N VAL A 479 -39.02 -8.78 -9.85
CA VAL A 479 -38.53 -8.53 -8.49
C VAL A 479 -37.53 -9.66 -8.18
N SER A 480 -36.29 -9.32 -7.97
CA SER A 480 -35.21 -10.31 -7.83
C SER A 480 -34.24 -9.98 -6.70
N LEU A 481 -33.61 -11.03 -6.22
CA LEU A 481 -32.42 -10.95 -5.35
C LEU A 481 -31.21 -11.50 -6.13
N LYS A 482 -30.14 -10.75 -6.11
CA LYS A 482 -28.89 -11.08 -6.80
C LYS A 482 -27.72 -11.00 -5.82
N ILE A 483 -26.98 -12.07 -5.72
CA ILE A 483 -25.67 -12.07 -5.07
C ILE A 483 -24.60 -12.01 -6.16
N SER A 484 -23.64 -11.11 -6.02
CA SER A 484 -22.57 -10.95 -7.01
C SER A 484 -21.23 -10.67 -6.34
N THR A 485 -20.18 -11.09 -7.01
CA THR A 485 -18.80 -10.81 -6.61
C THR A 485 -18.00 -10.37 -7.83
N THR A 486 -17.08 -9.43 -7.61
CA THR A 486 -16.12 -9.01 -8.63
C THR A 486 -14.75 -8.95 -7.97
N ILE A 487 -13.75 -9.52 -8.63
CA ILE A 487 -12.33 -9.46 -8.25
C ILE A 487 -11.58 -8.91 -9.44
N ASP A 488 -10.87 -7.81 -9.25
CA ASP A 488 -10.07 -7.17 -10.29
C ASP A 488 -8.68 -6.84 -9.73
N THR A 489 -7.69 -7.54 -10.26
CA THR A 489 -6.27 -7.37 -9.92
C THR A 489 -5.44 -6.93 -11.11
N GLN A 490 -6.10 -6.43 -12.18
CA GLN A 490 -5.42 -5.95 -13.38
C GLN A 490 -4.49 -4.77 -13.04
N ASP A 491 -3.28 -4.82 -13.57
CA ASP A 491 -2.23 -3.84 -13.29
C ASP A 491 -2.48 -2.47 -13.92
N LYS A 492 -3.16 -2.44 -15.06
CA LYS A 492 -3.50 -1.19 -15.78
C LYS A 492 -4.70 -1.35 -16.70
N TYR A 493 -5.30 -0.24 -17.08
CA TYR A 493 -6.36 -0.13 -18.06
C TYR A 493 -5.96 0.89 -19.14
N PRO A 494 -6.23 0.69 -20.44
CA PRO A 494 -7.04 -0.38 -21.05
C PRO A 494 -6.26 -1.64 -21.46
N TYR A 495 -4.94 -1.68 -21.36
CA TYR A 495 -4.10 -2.78 -21.83
C TYR A 495 -3.36 -3.50 -20.69
N PRO A 496 -4.05 -4.28 -19.81
CA PRO A 496 -3.41 -4.99 -18.70
C PRO A 496 -2.33 -5.95 -19.20
N GLU A 497 -1.22 -6.01 -18.47
CA GLU A 497 -0.14 -6.95 -18.74
C GLU A 497 -0.22 -8.17 -17.85
N ASN A 498 -0.64 -7.96 -16.59
CA ASN A 498 -0.80 -9.01 -15.60
C ASN A 498 -2.08 -8.81 -14.81
N GLY A 499 -2.52 -9.88 -14.15
CA GLY A 499 -3.64 -9.85 -13.23
C GLY A 499 -4.87 -10.57 -13.73
N VAL A 500 -5.86 -10.65 -12.87
CA VAL A 500 -7.09 -11.43 -13.05
C VAL A 500 -8.28 -10.49 -12.94
N PHE A 501 -9.24 -10.70 -13.83
CA PHE A 501 -10.60 -10.21 -13.68
C PHE A 501 -11.54 -11.41 -13.52
N PHE A 502 -12.29 -11.42 -12.42
CA PHE A 502 -13.36 -12.40 -12.18
C PHE A 502 -14.63 -11.65 -11.81
N SER A 503 -15.74 -12.00 -12.45
CA SER A 503 -17.08 -11.55 -12.09
C SER A 503 -18.02 -12.73 -12.08
N GLY A 504 -18.77 -12.89 -11.00
CA GLY A 504 -19.74 -13.98 -10.84
C GLY A 504 -21.01 -13.49 -10.17
N PHE A 505 -22.15 -14.08 -10.54
CA PHE A 505 -23.41 -13.76 -9.90
C PHE A 505 -24.37 -14.97 -9.89
N TYR A 506 -25.26 -14.96 -8.90
CA TYR A 506 -26.49 -15.75 -8.87
C TYR A 506 -27.66 -14.82 -8.61
N GLU A 507 -28.68 -14.90 -9.46
CA GLU A 507 -29.88 -14.11 -9.35
C GLU A 507 -31.11 -15.02 -9.32
N THR A 508 -32.05 -14.75 -8.42
CA THR A 508 -33.36 -15.39 -8.38
C THR A 508 -34.46 -14.36 -8.37
N ALA A 509 -35.43 -14.51 -9.27
CA ALA A 509 -36.66 -13.77 -9.27
C ALA A 509 -37.80 -14.73 -8.91
N ALA A 510 -38.71 -14.26 -8.09
CA ALA A 510 -39.86 -15.09 -7.68
C ALA A 510 -41.14 -14.27 -7.55
N SER A 511 -42.25 -14.85 -7.93
CA SER A 511 -43.56 -14.20 -7.82
C SER A 511 -43.94 -13.89 -6.35
N VAL A 512 -43.47 -14.67 -5.39
CA VAL A 512 -43.62 -14.42 -3.96
C VAL A 512 -42.98 -13.09 -3.53
N LEU A 513 -41.98 -12.59 -4.26
CA LEU A 513 -41.36 -11.28 -4.04
C LEU A 513 -42.18 -10.13 -4.67
N GLY A 514 -43.31 -10.43 -5.31
CA GLY A 514 -44.18 -9.46 -5.99
C GLY A 514 -43.89 -9.26 -7.49
N GLY A 515 -43.02 -10.08 -8.10
CA GLY A 515 -42.76 -10.13 -9.54
C GLY A 515 -43.84 -10.89 -10.31
N GLU A 516 -43.86 -10.73 -11.62
CA GLU A 516 -44.76 -11.46 -12.54
C GLU A 516 -44.10 -12.71 -13.12
N VAL A 517 -42.77 -12.78 -13.06
CA VAL A 517 -41.99 -13.91 -13.54
C VAL A 517 -41.09 -14.43 -12.44
N GLY A 518 -40.84 -15.77 -12.48
CA GLY A 518 -39.90 -16.42 -11.60
C GLY A 518 -38.84 -17.12 -12.43
N TYR A 519 -37.56 -16.91 -12.11
CA TYR A 519 -36.40 -17.57 -12.74
C TYR A 519 -35.22 -17.64 -11.80
N SER A 520 -34.28 -18.51 -12.11
CA SER A 520 -32.93 -18.49 -11.54
C SER A 520 -31.92 -18.33 -12.68
N ASN A 521 -30.91 -17.54 -12.43
CA ASN A 521 -29.86 -17.19 -13.39
C ASN A 521 -28.51 -17.15 -12.71
N LEU A 522 -27.54 -17.92 -13.22
CA LEU A 522 -26.16 -18.02 -12.75
C LEU A 522 -25.21 -17.65 -13.88
N GLY A 523 -24.29 -16.78 -13.63
CA GLY A 523 -23.26 -16.45 -14.61
C GLY A 523 -21.92 -16.14 -13.97
N PHE A 524 -20.84 -16.42 -14.71
CA PHE A 524 -19.51 -15.94 -14.36
C PHE A 524 -18.68 -15.65 -15.61
N GLU A 525 -17.72 -14.74 -15.44
CA GLU A 525 -16.65 -14.45 -16.39
C GLU A 525 -15.32 -14.47 -15.64
N TYR A 526 -14.35 -15.18 -16.19
CA TYR A 526 -12.96 -15.19 -15.75
C TYR A 526 -12.07 -14.79 -16.90
N LYS A 527 -11.17 -13.87 -16.66
CA LYS A 527 -10.14 -13.39 -17.60
C LYS A 527 -8.82 -13.25 -16.86
N ASN A 528 -7.75 -13.69 -17.50
CA ASN A 528 -6.41 -13.55 -16.92
C ASN A 528 -5.46 -12.96 -17.96
N TYR A 529 -4.42 -12.30 -17.49
CA TYR A 529 -3.38 -11.71 -18.32
C TYR A 529 -2.02 -12.23 -17.86
N PHE A 530 -1.24 -12.74 -18.82
CA PHE A 530 0.10 -13.27 -18.57
C PHE A 530 1.08 -12.58 -19.50
N SER A 531 2.02 -11.81 -18.95
CA SER A 531 3.17 -11.30 -19.70
C SER A 531 4.10 -12.45 -20.07
N ILE A 532 4.28 -12.68 -21.37
CA ILE A 532 5.29 -13.62 -21.89
C ILE A 532 6.63 -12.91 -22.04
N SER A 533 6.59 -11.63 -22.38
CA SER A 533 7.72 -10.71 -22.46
C SER A 533 7.26 -9.28 -22.22
N ASN A 534 8.19 -8.33 -22.15
CA ASN A 534 7.87 -6.91 -21.99
C ASN A 534 6.93 -6.34 -23.08
N SER A 535 6.74 -7.06 -24.18
CA SER A 535 5.90 -6.61 -25.29
C SER A 535 4.77 -7.58 -25.64
N ALA A 536 4.73 -8.78 -25.06
CA ALA A 536 3.78 -9.83 -25.45
C ALA A 536 2.97 -10.34 -24.27
N VAL A 537 1.66 -10.40 -24.44
CA VAL A 537 0.69 -10.84 -23.43
C VAL A 537 -0.23 -11.90 -24.02
N ILE A 538 -0.50 -12.97 -23.26
CA ILE A 538 -1.58 -13.92 -23.54
C ILE A 538 -2.69 -13.70 -22.52
N SER A 539 -3.93 -13.69 -23.01
CA SER A 539 -5.11 -13.55 -22.16
C SER A 539 -6.17 -14.60 -22.51
N PRO A 540 -6.27 -15.68 -21.70
CA PRO A 540 -7.41 -16.57 -21.73
C PRO A 540 -8.63 -15.92 -21.06
N LYS A 541 -9.81 -16.16 -21.62
CA LYS A 541 -11.12 -15.77 -21.09
C LYS A 541 -12.04 -17.00 -21.10
N ILE A 542 -12.85 -17.14 -20.08
CA ILE A 542 -13.97 -18.09 -20.03
C ILE A 542 -15.19 -17.38 -19.46
N SER A 543 -16.34 -17.54 -20.12
CA SER A 543 -17.63 -17.06 -19.65
C SER A 543 -18.64 -18.19 -19.72
N PHE A 544 -19.43 -18.29 -18.68
CA PHE A 544 -20.49 -19.29 -18.57
C PHE A 544 -21.73 -18.66 -17.99
N GLY A 545 -22.90 -19.02 -18.54
CA GLY A 545 -24.19 -18.60 -18.03
C GLY A 545 -25.24 -19.70 -18.16
N PHE A 546 -26.06 -19.82 -17.14
CA PHE A 546 -27.07 -20.86 -17.05
C PHE A 546 -28.34 -20.33 -16.37
N ALA A 547 -29.47 -20.49 -17.02
CA ALA A 547 -30.73 -19.99 -16.50
C ALA A 547 -31.91 -20.93 -16.76
N ASP A 548 -33.00 -20.71 -16.06
CA ASP A 548 -34.25 -21.45 -16.21
C ASP A 548 -34.96 -21.15 -17.53
N LYS A 549 -35.84 -22.04 -17.94
CA LYS A 549 -36.70 -21.89 -19.13
C LYS A 549 -37.61 -20.66 -19.09
N THR A 550 -37.88 -20.15 -17.90
CA THR A 550 -38.71 -18.98 -17.65
C THR A 550 -37.98 -17.65 -17.76
N LEU A 551 -36.65 -17.65 -17.98
CA LEU A 551 -35.89 -16.40 -18.16
C LEU A 551 -36.44 -15.61 -19.34
N PRO A 552 -36.86 -14.34 -19.17
CA PRO A 552 -37.37 -13.51 -20.25
C PRO A 552 -36.30 -13.24 -21.31
N LEU A 553 -36.75 -12.98 -22.57
CA LEU A 553 -35.86 -12.62 -23.68
C LEU A 553 -34.93 -11.45 -23.33
N SER A 554 -35.44 -10.45 -22.61
CA SER A 554 -34.67 -9.28 -22.19
C SER A 554 -33.48 -9.61 -21.32
N GLN A 555 -33.52 -10.71 -20.55
CA GLN A 555 -32.48 -11.15 -19.63
C GLN A 555 -31.58 -12.26 -20.20
N GLN A 556 -31.84 -12.75 -21.42
CA GLN A 556 -31.05 -13.80 -22.05
C GLN A 556 -29.62 -13.35 -22.34
N TYR A 557 -28.70 -14.29 -22.30
CA TYR A 557 -27.31 -14.12 -22.72
C TYR A 557 -27.22 -13.88 -24.22
N SER A 558 -26.20 -13.13 -24.65
CA SER A 558 -25.94 -12.84 -26.04
C SER A 558 -24.52 -13.23 -26.45
N LEU A 559 -24.34 -13.67 -27.68
CA LEU A 559 -23.08 -14.02 -28.30
C LEU A 559 -22.93 -13.25 -29.60
N GLY A 560 -21.73 -12.66 -29.82
CA GLY A 560 -21.37 -11.88 -31.02
C GLY A 560 -20.97 -10.46 -30.65
N GLY A 561 -20.27 -9.82 -31.59
CA GLY A 561 -19.70 -8.48 -31.44
C GLY A 561 -18.20 -8.47 -31.12
N GLN A 562 -17.59 -7.31 -31.32
CA GLN A 562 -16.15 -7.13 -31.20
C GLN A 562 -15.58 -7.62 -29.85
N GLU A 563 -16.26 -7.37 -28.74
CA GLU A 563 -15.79 -7.73 -27.39
C GLU A 563 -16.14 -9.16 -26.99
N SER A 564 -17.19 -9.73 -27.59
CA SER A 564 -17.68 -11.06 -27.24
C SER A 564 -17.10 -12.14 -28.16
N PHE A 565 -17.43 -12.13 -29.47
CA PHE A 565 -17.09 -13.20 -30.37
C PHE A 565 -16.79 -12.68 -31.78
N TYR A 566 -15.60 -12.91 -32.32
CA TYR A 566 -15.20 -12.48 -33.64
C TYR A 566 -15.92 -13.25 -34.77
N GLY A 567 -16.27 -12.53 -35.84
CA GLY A 567 -17.00 -13.07 -36.98
C GLY A 567 -18.50 -13.23 -36.75
N MET A 568 -19.06 -12.53 -35.75
CA MET A 568 -20.49 -12.40 -35.51
C MET A 568 -20.84 -10.94 -35.21
N ASN A 569 -22.03 -10.51 -35.60
CA ASN A 569 -22.58 -9.21 -35.27
C ASN A 569 -22.98 -9.15 -33.80
N TYR A 570 -23.14 -7.94 -33.26
CA TYR A 570 -23.57 -7.77 -31.88
C TYR A 570 -24.90 -8.48 -31.60
N SER A 571 -24.93 -9.28 -30.51
CA SER A 571 -26.11 -10.02 -30.10
C SER A 571 -26.75 -10.92 -31.17
N GLU A 572 -25.94 -11.40 -32.12
CA GLU A 572 -26.41 -12.22 -33.26
C GLU A 572 -27.06 -13.54 -32.81
N TYR A 573 -26.55 -14.12 -31.74
CA TYR A 573 -27.13 -15.28 -31.08
C TYR A 573 -27.52 -14.94 -29.65
N ARG A 574 -28.67 -15.44 -29.23
CA ARG A 574 -29.17 -15.29 -27.86
C ARG A 574 -29.61 -16.63 -27.31
N GLY A 575 -29.66 -16.75 -26.01
CA GLY A 575 -30.10 -17.97 -25.33
C GLY A 575 -30.10 -17.83 -23.81
N ARG A 576 -30.75 -18.78 -23.15
CA ARG A 576 -30.78 -18.88 -21.69
C ARG A 576 -29.51 -19.49 -21.11
N GLN A 577 -28.76 -20.22 -21.94
CA GLN A 577 -27.47 -20.78 -21.62
C GLN A 577 -26.40 -20.21 -22.56
N ILE A 578 -25.20 -19.97 -22.03
CA ILE A 578 -24.03 -19.56 -22.79
C ILE A 578 -22.78 -20.26 -22.30
N PHE A 579 -21.96 -20.65 -23.25
CA PHE A 579 -20.56 -21.00 -23.00
C PHE A 579 -19.69 -20.28 -24.01
N LEU A 580 -18.67 -19.59 -23.52
CA LEU A 580 -17.70 -18.87 -24.32
C LEU A 580 -16.31 -19.02 -23.71
N THR A 581 -15.34 -19.36 -24.53
CA THR A 581 -13.92 -19.27 -24.20
C THR A 581 -13.18 -18.55 -25.29
N SER A 582 -12.21 -17.72 -24.93
CA SER A 582 -11.38 -16.94 -25.86
C SER A 582 -9.92 -17.05 -25.46
N LEU A 583 -9.05 -17.07 -26.44
CA LEU A 583 -7.62 -16.94 -26.24
C LEU A 583 -7.13 -15.77 -27.10
N MET A 584 -6.64 -14.71 -26.43
CA MET A 584 -6.10 -13.53 -27.08
C MET A 584 -4.58 -13.50 -26.90
N PHE A 585 -3.87 -13.25 -27.99
CA PHE A 585 -2.48 -12.86 -27.99
C PHE A 585 -2.39 -11.38 -28.36
N ARG A 586 -1.64 -10.58 -27.59
CA ARG A 586 -1.40 -9.16 -27.84
C ARG A 586 0.10 -8.90 -27.84
N TYR A 587 0.55 -8.16 -28.85
CA TYR A 587 1.94 -7.75 -29.01
C TYR A 587 2.02 -6.22 -29.14
N LYS A 588 2.76 -5.55 -28.25
CA LYS A 588 3.06 -4.13 -28.33
C LYS A 588 4.17 -3.92 -29.35
N LEU A 589 3.94 -3.09 -30.36
CA LEU A 589 4.97 -2.76 -31.34
C LEU A 589 6.12 -1.98 -30.68
N PRO A 590 7.37 -2.20 -31.10
CA PRO A 590 8.54 -1.49 -30.57
C PRO A 590 8.63 -0.03 -31.03
N PHE A 591 7.70 0.42 -31.84
CA PHE A 591 7.59 1.79 -32.36
C PHE A 591 6.13 2.26 -32.32
N MET A 592 5.94 3.56 -32.13
CA MET A 592 4.62 4.19 -32.13
C MET A 592 4.21 4.57 -33.57
N ILE A 593 2.97 4.26 -33.91
CA ILE A 593 2.28 4.84 -35.09
C ILE A 593 1.29 5.86 -34.50
N PHE A 594 1.73 7.08 -34.26
CA PHE A 594 1.04 8.17 -33.54
C PHE A 594 0.89 7.91 -32.02
N PHE A 595 0.49 6.71 -31.63
CA PHE A 595 0.25 6.26 -30.24
C PHE A 595 0.87 4.87 -30.03
N ASP A 596 0.95 4.44 -28.78
CA ASP A 596 1.30 3.06 -28.45
C ASP A 596 0.39 2.11 -29.24
N THR A 597 0.99 1.23 -30.01
CA THR A 597 0.29 0.39 -30.97
C THR A 597 0.41 -1.08 -30.61
N TYR A 598 -0.71 -1.77 -30.66
CA TYR A 598 -0.81 -3.17 -30.30
C TYR A 598 -1.39 -3.98 -31.48
N LEU A 599 -0.78 -5.11 -31.76
CA LEU A 599 -1.35 -6.14 -32.64
C LEU A 599 -2.02 -7.20 -31.77
N LYS A 600 -3.23 -7.60 -32.15
CA LYS A 600 -3.98 -8.65 -31.45
C LYS A 600 -4.33 -9.78 -32.40
N ALA A 601 -4.25 -11.01 -31.91
CA ALA A 601 -4.83 -12.17 -32.56
C ALA A 601 -5.74 -12.87 -31.52
N ARG A 602 -6.95 -13.27 -31.92
CA ARG A 602 -7.92 -13.88 -31.02
C ARG A 602 -8.60 -15.07 -31.66
N TYR A 603 -8.76 -16.11 -30.84
CA TYR A 603 -9.56 -17.28 -31.17
C TYR A 603 -10.65 -17.42 -30.13
N ASP A 604 -11.90 -17.56 -30.60
CA ASP A 604 -13.09 -17.70 -29.78
C ASP A 604 -13.75 -19.05 -30.04
N LEU A 605 -14.31 -19.66 -29.00
CA LEU A 605 -15.04 -20.90 -29.07
C LEU A 605 -16.25 -20.84 -28.14
N GLY A 606 -17.47 -21.03 -28.67
CA GLY A 606 -18.66 -20.90 -27.82
C GLY A 606 -19.97 -21.14 -28.54
N SER A 607 -21.05 -21.12 -27.77
CA SER A 607 -22.44 -21.18 -28.29
C SER A 607 -23.42 -20.68 -27.24
N THR A 608 -24.64 -20.39 -27.68
CA THR A 608 -25.80 -20.18 -26.81
C THR A 608 -26.86 -21.23 -27.09
N TRP A 609 -27.70 -21.54 -26.10
CA TRP A 609 -28.80 -22.49 -26.22
C TRP A 609 -30.03 -21.96 -25.50
N GLU A 610 -31.21 -22.25 -26.05
CA GLU A 610 -32.49 -21.88 -25.45
C GLU A 610 -32.89 -22.79 -24.31
N GLU A 611 -32.56 -24.08 -24.40
CA GLU A 611 -32.91 -25.09 -23.42
C GLU A 611 -31.69 -25.90 -22.97
N GLN A 612 -31.72 -26.39 -21.74
CA GLN A 612 -30.62 -27.12 -21.13
C GLN A 612 -30.31 -28.43 -21.88
N GLU A 613 -31.35 -29.09 -22.38
CA GLU A 613 -31.27 -30.34 -23.14
C GLU A 613 -30.55 -30.17 -24.50
N GLN A 614 -30.50 -28.92 -24.98
CA GLN A 614 -29.82 -28.57 -26.24
C GLN A 614 -28.31 -28.39 -26.08
N ILE A 615 -27.80 -28.33 -24.85
CA ILE A 615 -26.37 -28.13 -24.62
C ILE A 615 -25.56 -29.30 -25.21
N LYS A 616 -24.83 -29.00 -26.27
CA LYS A 616 -23.97 -29.97 -26.97
C LYS A 616 -22.64 -29.31 -27.28
N PHE A 617 -21.59 -29.70 -26.54
CA PHE A 617 -20.23 -29.19 -26.78
C PHE A 617 -19.59 -29.63 -28.10
N LYS A 618 -20.23 -30.55 -28.83
CA LYS A 618 -19.77 -31.00 -30.16
C LYS A 618 -20.04 -29.98 -31.28
N ASP A 619 -21.00 -29.07 -31.09
CA ASP A 619 -21.50 -28.14 -32.12
C ASP A 619 -21.15 -26.69 -31.76
N LEU A 620 -20.01 -26.46 -31.10
CA LEU A 620 -19.56 -25.13 -30.75
C LEU A 620 -19.14 -24.37 -32.03
N ARG A 621 -19.41 -23.06 -32.00
CA ARG A 621 -18.97 -22.13 -33.04
C ARG A 621 -17.54 -21.71 -32.75
N HIS A 622 -16.77 -21.49 -33.78
CA HIS A 622 -15.41 -21.01 -33.72
C HIS A 622 -15.34 -19.60 -34.31
N GLY A 623 -14.55 -18.73 -33.72
CA GLY A 623 -14.24 -17.39 -34.22
C GLY A 623 -12.74 -17.18 -34.29
N ILE A 624 -12.26 -16.59 -35.35
CA ILE A 624 -10.85 -16.22 -35.50
C ILE A 624 -10.76 -14.80 -36.03
N GLY A 625 -9.82 -14.04 -35.56
CA GLY A 625 -9.61 -12.68 -36.04
C GLY A 625 -8.36 -12.03 -35.49
N GLY A 626 -8.09 -10.85 -36.01
CA GLY A 626 -6.98 -10.02 -35.59
C GLY A 626 -7.38 -8.55 -35.55
N ALA A 627 -6.63 -7.78 -34.80
CA ALA A 627 -6.87 -6.34 -34.65
C ALA A 627 -5.55 -5.57 -34.56
N ILE A 628 -5.63 -4.31 -34.97
CA ILE A 628 -4.68 -3.27 -34.61
C ILE A 628 -5.35 -2.30 -33.61
N SER A 629 -4.71 -2.03 -32.51
CA SER A 629 -5.25 -1.18 -31.45
C SER A 629 -4.25 -0.09 -31.08
N PHE A 630 -4.78 1.07 -30.71
CA PHE A 630 -4.01 2.25 -30.33
C PHE A 630 -4.44 2.75 -28.95
N ASP A 631 -3.48 3.14 -28.14
CA ASP A 631 -3.73 3.76 -26.84
C ASP A 631 -3.83 5.28 -27.03
N THR A 632 -5.02 5.77 -27.29
CA THR A 632 -5.24 7.19 -27.59
C THR A 632 -5.69 7.97 -26.34
N PRO A 633 -5.46 9.30 -26.26
CA PRO A 633 -5.90 10.13 -25.14
C PRO A 633 -7.42 10.13 -24.88
N ILE A 634 -8.23 9.82 -25.89
CA ILE A 634 -9.69 9.73 -25.78
C ILE A 634 -10.22 8.31 -25.54
N GLY A 635 -9.30 7.37 -25.26
CA GLY A 635 -9.57 5.96 -25.06
C GLY A 635 -9.01 5.05 -26.14
N PRO A 636 -9.07 3.72 -25.93
CA PRO A 636 -8.54 2.76 -26.90
C PRO A 636 -9.26 2.88 -28.24
N ALA A 637 -8.50 2.89 -29.33
CA ALA A 637 -9.04 2.76 -30.69
C ALA A 637 -8.65 1.39 -31.25
N GLU A 638 -9.59 0.70 -31.90
CA GLU A 638 -9.35 -0.63 -32.42
C GLU A 638 -10.01 -0.82 -33.81
N PHE A 639 -9.26 -1.38 -34.72
CA PHE A 639 -9.74 -1.90 -35.99
C PHE A 639 -9.51 -3.40 -36.02
N ALA A 640 -10.57 -4.18 -36.12
CA ALA A 640 -10.49 -5.62 -36.12
C ALA A 640 -11.19 -6.24 -37.34
N VAL A 641 -10.73 -7.42 -37.72
CA VAL A 641 -11.38 -8.27 -38.70
C VAL A 641 -11.52 -9.67 -38.11
N GLY A 642 -12.69 -10.25 -38.25
CA GLY A 642 -12.98 -11.56 -37.76
C GLY A 642 -13.88 -12.37 -38.68
N ARG A 643 -13.79 -13.69 -38.55
CA ARG A 643 -14.64 -14.64 -39.26
C ARG A 643 -15.01 -15.81 -38.35
N SER A 644 -16.28 -16.18 -38.33
CA SER A 644 -16.75 -17.38 -37.62
C SER A 644 -16.78 -18.59 -38.52
N PHE A 645 -16.72 -19.79 -37.91
CA PHE A 645 -16.87 -21.06 -38.62
C PHE A 645 -17.44 -22.16 -37.74
N LEU A 646 -17.99 -23.21 -38.40
CA LEU A 646 -18.50 -24.43 -37.78
C LEU A 646 -17.80 -25.63 -38.39
N ILE A 647 -17.39 -26.56 -37.51
CA ILE A 647 -16.87 -27.86 -37.94
C ILE A 647 -18.03 -28.86 -37.92
N LYS A 648 -18.49 -29.28 -39.09
CA LYS A 648 -19.61 -30.22 -39.23
C LYS A 648 -19.13 -31.63 -38.94
N LYS A 649 -19.57 -32.23 -37.85
CA LYS A 649 -19.18 -33.60 -37.45
C LYS A 649 -19.87 -34.70 -38.22
N ASP A 650 -21.07 -34.40 -38.71
CA ASP A 650 -21.84 -35.39 -39.53
C ASP A 650 -21.27 -35.53 -40.96
N GLN A 651 -20.37 -34.66 -41.37
CA GLN A 651 -19.61 -34.69 -42.63
C GLN A 651 -18.12 -34.41 -42.32
N PRO A 652 -17.32 -35.44 -42.02
CA PRO A 652 -15.91 -35.27 -41.63
C PRO A 652 -15.12 -34.46 -42.66
N GLY A 653 -14.43 -33.40 -42.20
CA GLY A 653 -13.60 -32.55 -43.08
C GLY A 653 -14.35 -31.34 -43.67
N VAL A 654 -15.64 -31.18 -43.43
CA VAL A 654 -16.40 -30.01 -43.93
C VAL A 654 -16.46 -28.91 -42.88
N VAL A 655 -15.83 -27.79 -43.20
CA VAL A 655 -15.91 -26.52 -42.46
C VAL A 655 -16.88 -25.60 -43.13
N SER A 656 -17.88 -25.14 -42.41
CA SER A 656 -18.80 -24.10 -42.86
C SER A 656 -18.37 -22.73 -42.33
N TRP A 657 -18.21 -21.75 -43.21
CA TRP A 657 -17.72 -20.44 -42.87
C TRP A 657 -18.83 -19.42 -42.79
N GLY A 658 -18.81 -18.53 -41.80
CA GLY A 658 -19.61 -17.32 -41.72
C GLY A 658 -19.05 -16.17 -42.57
N ASP A 659 -19.65 -15.04 -42.45
CA ASP A 659 -19.21 -13.83 -43.16
C ASP A 659 -17.94 -13.25 -42.52
N VAL A 660 -17.16 -12.52 -43.33
CA VAL A 660 -16.02 -11.73 -42.80
C VAL A 660 -16.57 -10.41 -42.29
N LEU A 661 -16.36 -10.12 -41.01
CA LEU A 661 -16.83 -8.90 -40.40
C LEU A 661 -15.67 -7.99 -40.03
N PHE A 662 -15.87 -6.69 -40.23
CA PHE A 662 -14.94 -5.63 -39.84
C PHE A 662 -15.54 -4.88 -38.65
N TYR A 663 -14.73 -4.67 -37.62
CA TYR A 663 -15.09 -3.95 -36.43
C TYR A 663 -14.23 -2.70 -36.30
N PHE A 664 -14.86 -1.67 -35.79
CA PHE A 664 -14.21 -0.43 -35.41
C PHE A 664 -14.73 0.01 -34.05
N SER A 665 -13.85 0.47 -33.20
CA SER A 665 -14.22 1.15 -31.94
C SER A 665 -13.18 2.20 -31.56
N ILE A 666 -13.64 3.29 -30.96
CA ILE A 666 -12.79 4.32 -30.34
C ILE A 666 -13.48 4.88 -29.10
N GLY A 667 -12.75 5.08 -28.03
CA GLY A 667 -13.24 5.60 -26.76
C GLY A 667 -13.41 4.55 -25.68
N TYR A 668 -13.62 5.00 -24.46
CA TYR A 668 -13.84 4.13 -23.30
C TYR A 668 -15.26 3.59 -23.25
N TYR A 669 -15.42 2.36 -22.77
CA TYR A 669 -16.71 1.85 -22.33
C TYR A 669 -17.10 2.56 -21.04
N TYR A 670 -18.39 2.89 -20.92
CA TYR A 670 -18.94 3.50 -19.72
C TYR A 670 -19.57 2.43 -18.81
#